data_1bf08d2eee56ff4a6280589d53eb2758
#
_entry.id   1bf08d2eee56ff4a6280589d53eb2758
#
_cell.length_a   1.000
_cell.length_b   1.000
_cell.length_c   1.000
_cell.angle_alpha   90.00
_cell.angle_beta   90.00
_cell.angle_gamma   90.00
#
_symmetry.space_group_name_H-M   'P 1'
#
loop_
_entity.id
_entity.type
_entity.pdbx_description
1 polymer ?
#
loop_
_entity_poly.entity_id
_entity_poly.type
_entity_poly.pdbx_seq_one_letter_code
_entity_poly.pdbx_strand_id
1 'polypeptide(L)'
;MAGTLEYEELNKNLEMVDGHAVKAPEDYQDPEQLYQALIARVRKYHPSADITMIEKAYRIGKEAHKDQVRKSGEPYIIHPLWVGIILAELEMDKETIVAGMLHDVVEDTEMTLDDITREFGEEVALLVDGVTKLGQLSYSQDKLEVQAENLRKMFLAMAKDIRVIIIKLADRLHNMRTLEFMTEAKQKEKARETMDIYAPIAQRLGISKIKTELDDLSLKYYQPEVYYQLVKDLNARKTEREEFVQQIVAEVSKHMKNADIEAKVYGRVKHFFSIYKKMVNQNKTLDQVYDLFAVRIIVDSVKDCYAALGVIHEMYTPIPGRFKDYIAMPKANMYQSLHTTLIGPSGQPFEIQIRTEEMHKTAEYGIAAHWKYKETGGSNTKGLNTQEEKLNWLRQILEWQRDMSDNREFLSLLKGDLDLFQEDVYCFTPNGDVKNLPNGSTPVDFAYAIHSAVGNKMVGARVNGKLVNIDYKIQNGDRIEILTSQNSKGPSRDWLNIVKSTQAKSKINSWFKKEYKEDNIIRGKDLISAYCKSKGINLPDIIKPKYQQIVQKKYGFRDWDAVLAAIGHGGLKEGQVVNRLLEEYEKEHKKEITDENILEKISEANKQRVHIAKSKSGIVVKGINDMAVRFSKCCNPVPGDEIVGFVTRGRGMSIHRTDCINIINLSDVERSRLITAEWEDNDLEEGGQYLAELKIFADDRRGLLLDVSKVFTEEKIDVKSMNTRTSKKGTATMEMGFVVHGREELNRVIGKLRQIENVIDIERTTG
;
A
#
# COMPACT_ATOMS: atom_id res chain seq x y z
N MET A 1 20.05 -9.94 -13.51
CA MET A 1 20.90 -10.85 -12.71
C MET A 1 22.34 -10.41 -12.62
N ALA A 2 22.98 -9.88 -13.67
CA ALA A 2 24.36 -9.38 -13.51
C ALA A 2 24.49 -8.31 -12.41
N GLY A 3 23.57 -7.36 -12.33
CA GLY A 3 23.63 -6.31 -11.30
C GLY A 3 23.37 -6.76 -9.86
N THR A 4 22.58 -7.81 -9.66
CA THR A 4 22.28 -8.35 -8.31
C THR A 4 23.38 -9.28 -7.82
N LEU A 5 24.01 -10.04 -8.72
CA LEU A 5 25.17 -10.90 -8.39
C LEU A 5 26.45 -10.08 -8.14
N GLU A 6 26.69 -9.01 -8.91
CA GLU A 6 27.79 -8.06 -8.61
C GLU A 6 27.62 -7.37 -7.25
N TYR A 7 26.37 -7.13 -6.82
CA TYR A 7 26.10 -6.51 -5.53
C TYR A 7 26.24 -7.49 -4.35
N GLU A 8 25.92 -8.79 -4.55
CA GLU A 8 26.09 -9.83 -3.51
C GLU A 8 27.55 -10.25 -3.32
N GLU A 9 28.43 -10.13 -4.32
CA GLU A 9 29.87 -10.37 -4.17
C GLU A 9 30.62 -9.25 -3.42
N LEU A 10 30.08 -8.03 -3.41
CA LEU A 10 30.67 -6.86 -2.75
C LEU A 10 30.47 -6.81 -1.21
N ASN A 11 29.62 -7.67 -0.64
CA ASN A 11 29.23 -7.58 0.78
C ASN A 11 29.83 -8.69 1.66
N LYS A 12 31.08 -9.11 1.43
CA LYS A 12 31.68 -10.24 2.18
C LYS A 12 32.20 -9.90 3.58
N ASN A 13 32.37 -8.63 3.95
CA ASN A 13 32.94 -8.22 5.25
C ASN A 13 32.01 -7.19 5.93
N LEU A 14 30.94 -7.68 6.60
CA LEU A 14 30.07 -6.83 7.39
C LEU A 14 30.46 -6.92 8.86
N GLU A 15 30.73 -5.78 9.50
CA GLU A 15 30.86 -5.66 10.94
C GLU A 15 29.51 -5.31 11.57
N MET A 16 29.26 -5.81 12.78
CA MET A 16 28.04 -5.50 13.53
C MET A 16 28.33 -4.40 14.55
N VAL A 17 27.73 -3.23 14.37
CA VAL A 17 27.83 -2.09 15.29
C VAL A 17 26.42 -1.73 15.74
N ASP A 18 26.17 -1.68 17.04
CA ASP A 18 24.85 -1.36 17.65
C ASP A 18 23.66 -2.15 17.07
N GLY A 19 23.88 -3.41 16.73
CA GLY A 19 22.85 -4.28 16.15
C GLY A 19 22.56 -4.04 14.67
N HIS A 20 23.39 -3.28 13.96
CA HIS A 20 23.33 -3.05 12.52
C HIS A 20 24.59 -3.54 11.83
N ALA A 21 24.45 -4.07 10.62
CA ALA A 21 25.57 -4.37 9.76
C ALA A 21 26.16 -3.05 9.22
N VAL A 22 27.49 -2.94 9.23
CA VAL A 22 28.25 -1.78 8.71
C VAL A 22 29.34 -2.32 7.81
N LYS A 23 29.63 -1.62 6.71
CA LYS A 23 30.75 -1.94 5.82
C LYS A 23 32.08 -1.52 6.45
N ALA A 24 33.11 -2.31 6.22
CA ALA A 24 34.47 -1.86 6.53
C ALA A 24 34.86 -0.66 5.63
N PRO A 25 35.65 0.32 6.12
CA PRO A 25 36.05 1.49 5.33
C PRO A 25 36.76 1.16 4.01
N GLU A 26 37.43 0.03 3.94
CA GLU A 26 38.10 -0.50 2.74
C GLU A 26 37.14 -0.99 1.67
N ASP A 27 35.88 -1.30 2.04
CA ASP A 27 34.83 -1.73 1.13
C ASP A 27 33.90 -0.57 0.69
N TYR A 28 34.25 0.68 1.07
CA TYR A 28 33.49 1.86 0.64
C TYR A 28 33.68 2.10 -0.85
N GLN A 29 32.57 2.37 -1.53
CA GLN A 29 32.64 2.76 -2.93
C GLN A 29 33.22 4.17 -3.06
N ASP A 30 34.16 4.35 -4.00
CA ASP A 30 34.73 5.67 -4.29
C ASP A 30 33.70 6.54 -5.03
N PRO A 31 33.28 7.68 -4.45
CA PRO A 31 32.34 8.61 -5.10
C PRO A 31 32.81 9.08 -6.48
N GLU A 32 34.11 9.22 -6.70
CA GLU A 32 34.66 9.67 -7.98
C GLU A 32 34.49 8.59 -9.07
N GLN A 33 34.70 7.32 -8.72
CA GLN A 33 34.49 6.21 -9.64
C GLN A 33 33.00 6.07 -9.99
N LEU A 34 32.09 6.27 -9.02
CA LEU A 34 30.63 6.27 -9.27
C LEU A 34 30.23 7.43 -10.17
N TYR A 35 30.79 8.62 -9.96
CA TYR A 35 30.55 9.77 -10.83
C TYR A 35 31.00 9.47 -12.27
N GLN A 36 32.20 8.92 -12.46
CA GLN A 36 32.68 8.53 -13.80
C GLN A 36 31.77 7.44 -14.44
N ALA A 37 31.30 6.51 -13.65
CA ALA A 37 30.35 5.49 -14.10
C ALA A 37 29.00 6.10 -14.52
N LEU A 38 28.51 7.12 -13.81
CA LEU A 38 27.32 7.89 -14.19
C LEU A 38 27.52 8.57 -15.55
N ILE A 39 28.63 9.30 -15.73
CA ILE A 39 28.94 10.01 -16.97
C ILE A 39 29.09 9.04 -18.14
N ALA A 40 29.74 7.89 -17.95
CA ALA A 40 29.86 6.87 -18.98
C ALA A 40 28.49 6.33 -19.44
N ARG A 41 27.55 6.15 -18.48
CA ARG A 41 26.17 5.73 -18.81
C ARG A 41 25.41 6.81 -19.58
N VAL A 42 25.50 8.08 -19.16
CA VAL A 42 24.87 9.20 -19.87
C VAL A 42 25.38 9.30 -21.30
N ARG A 43 26.69 9.24 -21.50
CA ARG A 43 27.32 9.32 -22.84
C ARG A 43 26.95 8.13 -23.73
N LYS A 44 26.61 6.97 -23.18
CA LYS A 44 26.20 5.79 -23.94
C LYS A 44 24.91 6.02 -24.76
N TYR A 45 23.92 6.73 -24.18
CA TYR A 45 22.65 7.02 -24.89
C TYR A 45 22.60 8.46 -25.43
N HIS A 46 23.46 9.37 -24.94
CA HIS A 46 23.55 10.74 -25.41
C HIS A 46 25.03 11.15 -25.56
N PRO A 47 25.72 10.74 -26.65
CA PRO A 47 27.17 10.94 -26.83
C PRO A 47 27.63 12.41 -26.78
N SER A 48 26.76 13.35 -27.18
CA SER A 48 27.00 14.81 -27.20
C SER A 48 26.41 15.54 -25.99
N ALA A 49 26.00 14.82 -24.92
CA ALA A 49 25.40 15.45 -23.74
C ALA A 49 26.35 16.48 -23.11
N ASP A 50 25.79 17.66 -22.82
CA ASP A 50 26.45 18.64 -21.95
C ASP A 50 26.32 18.16 -20.50
N ILE A 51 27.45 17.74 -19.93
CA ILE A 51 27.56 17.19 -18.58
C ILE A 51 27.84 18.24 -17.51
N THR A 52 28.00 19.51 -17.87
CA THR A 52 28.38 20.58 -16.92
C THR A 52 27.40 20.75 -15.77
N MET A 53 26.10 20.57 -16.04
CA MET A 53 25.06 20.62 -15.03
C MET A 53 25.14 19.42 -14.07
N ILE A 54 25.45 18.22 -14.56
CA ILE A 54 25.62 17.00 -13.74
C ILE A 54 26.87 17.12 -12.89
N GLU A 55 27.98 17.63 -13.44
CA GLU A 55 29.22 17.88 -12.70
C GLU A 55 29.01 18.89 -11.58
N LYS A 56 28.28 19.98 -11.87
CA LYS A 56 27.92 20.99 -10.89
C LYS A 56 27.07 20.39 -9.75
N ALA A 57 26.08 19.54 -10.08
CA ALA A 57 25.24 18.86 -9.11
C ALA A 57 26.07 17.92 -8.20
N TYR A 58 27.03 17.18 -8.79
CA TYR A 58 27.96 16.34 -8.03
C TYR A 58 28.79 17.15 -7.03
N ARG A 59 29.37 18.26 -7.45
CA ARG A 59 30.19 19.11 -6.55
C ARG A 59 29.36 19.70 -5.41
N ILE A 60 28.20 20.25 -5.73
CA ILE A 60 27.29 20.85 -4.73
C ILE A 60 26.78 19.77 -3.78
N GLY A 61 26.29 18.64 -4.28
CA GLY A 61 25.80 17.54 -3.46
C GLY A 61 26.89 16.94 -2.54
N LYS A 62 28.13 16.81 -3.05
CA LYS A 62 29.28 16.32 -2.28
C LYS A 62 29.62 17.28 -1.13
N GLU A 63 29.62 18.59 -1.37
CA GLU A 63 29.90 19.59 -0.33
C GLU A 63 28.73 19.68 0.68
N ALA A 64 27.48 19.65 0.21
CA ALA A 64 26.30 19.72 1.08
C ALA A 64 26.21 18.55 2.06
N HIS A 65 26.62 17.33 1.63
CA HIS A 65 26.56 16.11 2.44
C HIS A 65 27.92 15.68 3.02
N LYS A 66 28.94 16.55 3.05
CA LYS A 66 30.34 16.19 3.43
C LYS A 66 30.46 15.55 4.81
N ASP A 67 29.64 15.99 5.77
CA ASP A 67 29.71 15.56 7.17
C ASP A 67 28.64 14.45 7.47
N GLN A 68 27.92 13.98 6.46
CA GLN A 68 26.87 12.99 6.61
C GLN A 68 27.35 11.61 6.15
N VAL A 69 26.93 10.60 6.91
CA VAL A 69 27.19 9.18 6.60
C VAL A 69 25.88 8.39 6.59
N ARG A 70 25.82 7.38 5.75
CA ARG A 70 24.70 6.43 5.72
C ARG A 70 24.81 5.44 6.88
N LYS A 71 23.74 4.66 7.10
CA LYS A 71 23.76 3.57 8.09
C LYS A 71 24.73 2.44 7.75
N SER A 72 25.14 2.31 6.49
CA SER A 72 26.23 1.44 6.06
C SER A 72 27.62 1.92 6.47
N GLY A 73 27.75 3.14 7.00
CA GLY A 73 29.02 3.80 7.29
C GLY A 73 29.61 4.60 6.11
N GLU A 74 29.12 4.41 4.91
CA GLU A 74 29.59 5.08 3.69
C GLU A 74 29.23 6.57 3.65
N PRO A 75 30.03 7.43 2.97
CA PRO A 75 29.66 8.82 2.72
C PRO A 75 28.26 8.96 2.08
N TYR A 76 27.47 9.92 2.53
CA TYR A 76 26.09 10.07 2.08
C TYR A 76 25.96 10.28 0.57
N ILE A 77 26.91 10.98 -0.07
CA ILE A 77 26.90 11.28 -1.52
C ILE A 77 26.80 10.02 -2.42
N ILE A 78 27.17 8.84 -1.92
CA ILE A 78 27.05 7.58 -2.66
C ILE A 78 25.58 7.30 -3.04
N HIS A 79 24.62 7.65 -2.15
CA HIS A 79 23.21 7.46 -2.44
C HIS A 79 22.70 8.32 -3.61
N PRO A 80 22.86 9.65 -3.63
CA PRO A 80 22.49 10.48 -4.76
C PRO A 80 23.15 10.06 -6.08
N LEU A 81 24.41 9.63 -6.03
CA LEU A 81 25.12 9.13 -7.23
C LEU A 81 24.45 7.86 -7.78
N TRP A 82 24.10 6.90 -6.92
CA TRP A 82 23.36 5.71 -7.35
C TRP A 82 21.97 6.03 -7.90
N VAL A 83 21.26 6.98 -7.29
CA VAL A 83 19.99 7.46 -7.83
C VAL A 83 20.18 8.02 -9.24
N GLY A 84 21.21 8.87 -9.44
CA GLY A 84 21.58 9.37 -10.76
C GLY A 84 21.94 8.26 -11.75
N ILE A 85 22.67 7.23 -11.32
CA ILE A 85 23.03 6.07 -12.15
C ILE A 85 21.76 5.30 -12.57
N ILE A 86 20.82 5.04 -11.65
CA ILE A 86 19.56 4.36 -11.96
C ILE A 86 18.74 5.17 -12.96
N LEU A 87 18.68 6.51 -12.81
CA LEU A 87 18.01 7.38 -13.75
C LEU A 87 18.69 7.39 -15.13
N ALA A 88 20.01 7.40 -15.18
CA ALA A 88 20.78 7.28 -16.42
C ALA A 88 20.58 5.91 -17.11
N GLU A 89 20.41 4.84 -16.33
CA GLU A 89 20.04 3.52 -16.88
C GLU A 89 18.63 3.44 -17.43
N LEU A 90 17.75 4.38 -17.04
CA LEU A 90 16.43 4.59 -17.63
C LEU A 90 16.47 5.57 -18.82
N GLU A 91 17.66 6.02 -19.23
CA GLU A 91 17.90 6.99 -20.31
C GLU A 91 17.14 8.32 -20.10
N MET A 92 17.05 8.81 -18.83
CA MET A 92 16.37 10.07 -18.49
C MET A 92 17.19 11.31 -18.91
N ASP A 93 16.46 12.46 -19.03
CA ASP A 93 17.07 13.75 -19.32
C ASP A 93 18.00 14.23 -18.19
N LYS A 94 18.87 15.20 -18.49
CA LYS A 94 19.86 15.73 -17.56
C LYS A 94 19.23 16.42 -16.37
N GLU A 95 18.10 17.10 -16.55
CA GLU A 95 17.36 17.79 -15.49
C GLU A 95 16.84 16.77 -14.45
N THR A 96 16.32 15.63 -14.91
CA THR A 96 15.86 14.54 -14.04
C THR A 96 17.02 13.91 -13.27
N ILE A 97 18.17 13.68 -13.93
CA ILE A 97 19.36 13.11 -13.28
C ILE A 97 19.86 14.08 -12.21
N VAL A 98 19.99 15.38 -12.54
CA VAL A 98 20.41 16.43 -11.59
C VAL A 98 19.46 16.53 -10.41
N ALA A 99 18.14 16.53 -10.67
CA ALA A 99 17.13 16.54 -9.60
C ALA A 99 17.22 15.29 -8.72
N GLY A 100 17.50 14.11 -9.31
CA GLY A 100 17.76 12.88 -8.57
C GLY A 100 19.04 12.92 -7.72
N MET A 101 20.09 13.62 -8.18
CA MET A 101 21.31 13.82 -7.40
C MET A 101 21.16 14.86 -6.27
N LEU A 102 20.16 15.73 -6.35
CA LEU A 102 19.92 16.82 -5.39
C LEU A 102 18.65 16.63 -4.55
N HIS A 103 17.97 15.47 -4.67
CA HIS A 103 16.64 15.28 -4.10
C HIS A 103 16.59 15.39 -2.57
N ASP A 104 17.65 14.99 -1.87
CA ASP A 104 17.77 15.05 -0.41
C ASP A 104 18.44 16.33 0.09
N VAL A 105 19.07 17.14 -0.79
CA VAL A 105 19.84 18.32 -0.38
C VAL A 105 18.98 19.35 0.34
N VAL A 106 17.74 19.58 -0.11
CA VAL A 106 16.80 20.53 0.50
C VAL A 106 16.20 19.99 1.80
N GLU A 107 16.11 18.66 1.96
CA GLU A 107 15.54 18.01 3.15
C GLU A 107 16.59 17.86 4.27
N ASP A 108 17.82 17.48 3.91
CA ASP A 108 18.84 17.04 4.85
C ASP A 108 20.00 18.05 5.04
N THR A 109 19.96 19.20 4.36
CA THR A 109 21.02 20.24 4.45
C THR A 109 20.45 21.65 4.56
N GLU A 110 21.31 22.67 4.66
CA GLU A 110 20.92 24.07 4.76
C GLU A 110 20.51 24.70 3.39
N MET A 111 20.68 23.98 2.26
CA MET A 111 20.32 24.50 0.95
C MET A 111 18.79 24.64 0.81
N THR A 112 18.38 25.75 0.20
CA THR A 112 16.97 26.07 -0.04
C THR A 112 16.56 25.81 -1.49
N LEU A 113 15.24 25.73 -1.76
CA LEU A 113 14.72 25.65 -3.12
C LEU A 113 15.08 26.88 -3.98
N ASP A 114 15.23 28.06 -3.35
CA ASP A 114 15.67 29.27 -4.05
C ASP A 114 17.13 29.14 -4.50
N ASP A 115 17.98 28.48 -3.71
CA ASP A 115 19.36 28.17 -4.10
C ASP A 115 19.39 27.20 -5.28
N ILE A 116 18.56 26.15 -5.25
CA ILE A 116 18.44 25.20 -6.38
C ILE A 116 17.94 25.93 -7.64
N THR A 117 16.95 26.80 -7.49
CA THR A 117 16.42 27.58 -8.63
C THR A 117 17.50 28.47 -9.24
N ARG A 118 18.30 29.16 -8.41
CA ARG A 118 19.38 30.05 -8.86
C ARG A 118 20.50 29.28 -9.59
N GLU A 119 20.86 28.08 -9.07
CA GLU A 119 21.99 27.31 -9.56
C GLU A 119 21.63 26.38 -10.74
N PHE A 120 20.41 25.87 -10.82
CA PHE A 120 19.99 24.82 -11.77
C PHE A 120 18.74 25.14 -12.57
N GLY A 121 18.05 26.23 -12.24
CA GLY A 121 16.82 26.69 -12.93
C GLY A 121 15.53 26.13 -12.30
N GLU A 122 14.40 26.68 -12.78
CA GLU A 122 13.06 26.40 -12.24
C GLU A 122 12.65 24.93 -12.43
N GLU A 123 13.06 24.30 -13.53
CA GLU A 123 12.67 22.93 -13.85
C GLU A 123 13.25 21.92 -12.85
N VAL A 124 14.55 22.02 -12.54
CA VAL A 124 15.18 21.16 -11.52
C VAL A 124 14.60 21.44 -10.15
N ALA A 125 14.40 22.72 -9.79
CA ALA A 125 13.81 23.09 -8.51
C ALA A 125 12.39 22.51 -8.33
N LEU A 126 11.56 22.53 -9.39
CA LEU A 126 10.22 21.95 -9.38
C LEU A 126 10.26 20.44 -9.11
N LEU A 127 11.19 19.72 -9.74
CA LEU A 127 11.37 18.29 -9.55
C LEU A 127 11.83 17.96 -8.13
N VAL A 128 12.82 18.68 -7.62
CA VAL A 128 13.32 18.53 -6.24
C VAL A 128 12.22 18.84 -5.22
N ASP A 129 11.49 19.95 -5.36
CA ASP A 129 10.34 20.30 -4.51
C ASP A 129 9.28 19.19 -4.49
N GLY A 130 9.00 18.62 -5.68
CA GLY A 130 8.07 17.50 -5.82
C GLY A 130 8.48 16.26 -5.02
N VAL A 131 9.77 15.91 -5.07
CA VAL A 131 10.32 14.75 -4.35
C VAL A 131 10.39 14.99 -2.85
N THR A 132 10.88 16.18 -2.42
CA THR A 132 11.01 16.59 -1.00
C THR A 132 9.65 16.61 -0.30
N LYS A 133 8.60 17.17 -0.93
CA LYS A 133 7.24 17.18 -0.37
C LYS A 133 6.66 15.78 -0.12
N LEU A 134 7.21 14.77 -0.77
CA LEU A 134 6.88 13.36 -0.52
C LEU A 134 7.60 12.79 0.71
N GLY A 135 8.72 13.38 1.14
CA GLY A 135 9.51 13.00 2.33
C GLY A 135 8.94 13.56 3.65
N GLN A 136 8.48 14.82 3.64
CA GLN A 136 8.05 15.58 4.84
C GLN A 136 6.67 15.20 5.37
N LEU A 137 6.50 13.98 5.85
CA LEU A 137 5.18 13.53 6.26
C LEU A 137 5.10 13.40 7.78
N SER A 138 4.30 14.32 8.36
CA SER A 138 4.10 14.46 9.79
C SER A 138 3.46 13.21 10.42
N TYR A 139 4.02 12.82 11.56
CA TYR A 139 3.48 11.80 12.47
C TYR A 139 2.07 12.18 12.92
N SER A 140 1.06 11.55 12.37
CA SER A 140 -0.27 11.48 12.99
C SER A 140 -0.45 10.11 13.62
N GLN A 141 -1.29 10.07 14.68
CA GLN A 141 -1.48 8.88 15.50
C GLN A 141 -2.15 7.69 14.79
N ASP A 142 -2.65 7.87 13.55
CA ASP A 142 -3.27 6.82 12.76
C ASP A 142 -2.42 6.54 11.52
N LYS A 143 -1.70 5.41 11.53
CA LYS A 143 -0.80 4.99 10.42
C LYS A 143 -1.49 4.96 9.05
N LEU A 144 -2.80 4.69 9.00
CA LEU A 144 -3.58 4.64 7.77
C LEU A 144 -3.89 6.04 7.20
N GLU A 145 -4.18 7.02 8.06
CA GLU A 145 -4.43 8.41 7.62
C GLU A 145 -3.16 9.03 7.04
N VAL A 146 -2.02 8.80 7.70
CA VAL A 146 -0.71 9.27 7.22
C VAL A 146 -0.39 8.67 5.86
N GLN A 147 -0.55 7.36 5.71
CA GLN A 147 -0.27 6.66 4.46
C GLN A 147 -1.15 7.18 3.30
N ALA A 148 -2.44 7.43 3.56
CA ALA A 148 -3.36 7.97 2.56
C ALA A 148 -3.00 9.40 2.14
N GLU A 149 -2.66 10.25 3.11
CA GLU A 149 -2.27 11.64 2.84
C GLU A 149 -0.95 11.70 2.05
N ASN A 150 -0.02 10.82 2.36
CA ASN A 150 1.24 10.67 1.66
C ASN A 150 1.02 10.31 0.19
N LEU A 151 0.19 9.31 -0.06
CA LEU A 151 -0.16 8.90 -1.41
C LEU A 151 -0.90 10.00 -2.17
N ARG A 152 -1.80 10.74 -1.52
CA ARG A 152 -2.46 11.89 -2.14
C ARG A 152 -1.48 12.96 -2.60
N LYS A 153 -0.52 13.33 -1.75
CA LYS A 153 0.54 14.31 -2.10
C LYS A 153 1.40 13.79 -3.24
N MET A 154 1.74 12.51 -3.21
CA MET A 154 2.50 11.87 -4.27
C MET A 154 1.78 11.96 -5.62
N PHE A 155 0.50 11.62 -5.70
CA PHE A 155 -0.26 11.70 -6.94
C PHE A 155 -0.44 13.16 -7.43
N LEU A 156 -0.56 14.13 -6.51
CA LEU A 156 -0.58 15.55 -6.88
C LEU A 156 0.75 16.01 -7.48
N ALA A 157 1.86 15.57 -6.93
CA ALA A 157 3.19 15.87 -7.48
C ALA A 157 3.39 15.21 -8.85
N MET A 158 3.00 13.92 -8.99
CA MET A 158 3.03 13.19 -10.27
C MET A 158 2.19 13.85 -11.37
N ALA A 159 1.07 14.47 -10.99
CA ALA A 159 0.19 15.15 -11.94
C ALA A 159 0.77 16.47 -12.45
N LYS A 160 1.70 17.08 -11.71
CA LYS A 160 2.46 18.25 -12.17
C LYS A 160 3.58 17.83 -13.13
N ASP A 161 4.38 16.85 -12.72
CA ASP A 161 5.42 16.25 -13.54
C ASP A 161 5.65 14.77 -13.15
N ILE A 162 5.51 13.88 -14.12
CA ILE A 162 5.65 12.44 -13.91
C ILE A 162 7.09 12.04 -13.52
N ARG A 163 8.08 12.86 -13.83
CA ARG A 163 9.49 12.59 -13.50
C ARG A 163 9.72 12.53 -11.99
N VAL A 164 8.91 13.24 -11.20
CA VAL A 164 8.96 13.20 -9.72
C VAL A 164 8.82 11.77 -9.19
N ILE A 165 7.89 10.97 -9.73
CA ILE A 165 7.74 9.59 -9.29
C ILE A 165 8.86 8.69 -9.83
N ILE A 166 9.40 8.97 -11.02
CA ILE A 166 10.53 8.20 -11.56
C ILE A 166 11.76 8.38 -10.66
N ILE A 167 12.04 9.62 -10.23
CA ILE A 167 13.10 9.91 -9.25
C ILE A 167 12.82 9.16 -7.94
N LYS A 168 11.58 9.21 -7.43
CA LYS A 168 11.22 8.52 -6.19
C LYS A 168 11.31 7.00 -6.28
N LEU A 169 11.04 6.43 -7.46
CA LEU A 169 11.24 4.99 -7.69
C LEU A 169 12.74 4.62 -7.73
N ALA A 170 13.59 5.48 -8.29
CA ALA A 170 15.04 5.30 -8.29
C ALA A 170 15.63 5.40 -6.87
N ASP A 171 15.20 6.41 -6.08
CA ASP A 171 15.51 6.53 -4.66
C ASP A 171 15.09 5.28 -3.89
N ARG A 172 13.82 4.86 -4.04
CA ARG A 172 13.31 3.66 -3.37
C ARG A 172 14.10 2.41 -3.75
N LEU A 173 14.47 2.25 -5.01
CA LEU A 173 15.24 1.09 -5.47
C LEU A 173 16.62 1.05 -4.79
N HIS A 174 17.33 2.18 -4.75
CA HIS A 174 18.62 2.22 -4.05
C HIS A 174 18.48 1.98 -2.54
N ASN A 175 17.45 2.54 -1.90
CA ASN A 175 17.17 2.28 -0.49
C ASN A 175 16.83 0.79 -0.23
N MET A 176 16.17 0.11 -1.15
CA MET A 176 15.90 -1.33 -1.06
C MET A 176 17.17 -2.17 -1.26
N ARG A 177 18.09 -1.75 -2.13
CA ARG A 177 19.42 -2.40 -2.31
C ARG A 177 20.27 -2.34 -1.06
N THR A 178 20.13 -1.27 -0.25
CA THR A 178 20.91 -1.04 0.99
C THR A 178 20.11 -1.35 2.26
N LEU A 179 19.00 -2.07 2.15
CA LEU A 179 18.08 -2.28 3.27
C LEU A 179 18.63 -3.23 4.34
N GLU A 180 19.65 -4.02 4.01
CA GLU A 180 20.36 -4.92 4.94
C GLU A 180 21.00 -4.19 6.14
N PHE A 181 21.35 -2.90 5.98
CA PHE A 181 21.91 -2.06 7.04
C PHE A 181 20.86 -1.50 8.01
N MET A 182 19.59 -1.87 7.85
CA MET A 182 18.49 -1.49 8.73
C MET A 182 18.11 -2.64 9.68
N THR A 183 17.42 -2.29 10.79
CA THR A 183 16.85 -3.32 11.68
C THR A 183 15.81 -4.18 10.96
N GLU A 184 15.68 -5.45 11.36
CA GLU A 184 14.73 -6.40 10.77
C GLU A 184 13.29 -5.87 10.73
N ALA A 185 12.84 -5.19 11.80
CA ALA A 185 11.51 -4.56 11.86
C ALA A 185 11.33 -3.50 10.77
N LYS A 186 12.36 -2.65 10.54
CA LYS A 186 12.36 -1.65 9.47
C LYS A 186 12.49 -2.28 8.08
N GLN A 187 13.26 -3.34 7.94
CA GLN A 187 13.36 -4.10 6.69
C GLN A 187 11.98 -4.61 6.27
N LYS A 188 11.24 -5.27 7.16
CA LYS A 188 9.89 -5.78 6.90
C LYS A 188 8.88 -4.65 6.60
N GLU A 189 8.95 -3.55 7.34
CA GLU A 189 8.09 -2.37 7.12
C GLU A 189 8.30 -1.77 5.72
N LYS A 190 9.57 -1.51 5.36
CA LYS A 190 9.92 -0.89 4.07
C LYS A 190 9.71 -1.82 2.89
N ALA A 191 9.95 -3.11 3.06
CA ALA A 191 9.67 -4.13 2.05
C ALA A 191 8.17 -4.22 1.76
N ARG A 192 7.32 -4.21 2.80
CA ARG A 192 5.87 -4.21 2.66
C ARG A 192 5.35 -2.94 1.98
N GLU A 193 5.83 -1.77 2.40
CA GLU A 193 5.48 -0.49 1.77
C GLU A 193 5.84 -0.50 0.27
N THR A 194 7.02 -1.04 -0.07
CA THR A 194 7.48 -1.14 -1.46
C THR A 194 6.60 -2.08 -2.28
N MET A 195 6.25 -3.24 -1.74
CA MET A 195 5.39 -4.23 -2.38
C MET A 195 3.95 -3.73 -2.59
N ASP A 196 3.41 -2.99 -1.60
CA ASP A 196 2.02 -2.52 -1.62
C ASP A 196 1.82 -1.26 -2.48
N ILE A 197 2.88 -0.43 -2.68
CA ILE A 197 2.77 0.90 -3.28
C ILE A 197 3.71 1.11 -4.46
N TYR A 198 5.02 1.03 -4.25
CA TYR A 198 6.00 1.47 -5.26
C TYR A 198 6.14 0.48 -6.43
N ALA A 199 6.18 -0.82 -6.17
CA ALA A 199 6.25 -1.83 -7.23
C ALA A 199 4.99 -1.84 -8.12
N PRO A 200 3.75 -1.73 -7.60
CA PRO A 200 2.55 -1.53 -8.40
C PRO A 200 2.57 -0.24 -9.25
N ILE A 201 3.06 0.87 -8.71
CA ILE A 201 3.21 2.12 -9.47
C ILE A 201 4.21 1.94 -10.62
N ALA A 202 5.39 1.35 -10.36
CA ALA A 202 6.38 1.06 -11.38
C ALA A 202 5.80 0.16 -12.49
N GLN A 203 4.97 -0.83 -12.12
CA GLN A 203 4.25 -1.70 -13.06
C GLN A 203 3.24 -0.92 -13.90
N ARG A 204 2.47 0.01 -13.31
CA ARG A 204 1.49 0.84 -14.01
C ARG A 204 2.16 1.78 -15.00
N LEU A 205 3.33 2.31 -14.64
CA LEU A 205 4.14 3.14 -15.53
C LEU A 205 4.92 2.33 -16.58
N GLY A 206 4.87 1.00 -16.51
CA GLY A 206 5.55 0.10 -17.44
C GLY A 206 7.06 -0.02 -17.23
N ILE A 207 7.61 0.52 -16.12
CA ILE A 207 9.05 0.48 -15.81
C ILE A 207 9.41 -0.89 -15.23
N SER A 208 9.43 -1.91 -16.12
CA SER A 208 9.62 -3.30 -15.70
C SER A 208 10.97 -3.55 -15.03
N LYS A 209 12.01 -2.83 -15.44
CA LYS A 209 13.36 -2.96 -14.88
C LYS A 209 13.37 -2.66 -13.38
N ILE A 210 12.81 -1.51 -12.96
CA ILE A 210 12.70 -1.14 -11.54
C ILE A 210 11.72 -2.05 -10.82
N LYS A 211 10.54 -2.29 -11.41
CA LYS A 211 9.47 -3.10 -10.80
C LYS A 211 9.94 -4.48 -10.40
N THR A 212 10.64 -5.18 -11.27
CA THR A 212 11.06 -6.56 -11.01
C THR A 212 12.10 -6.65 -9.90
N GLU A 213 13.02 -5.72 -9.83
CA GLU A 213 14.01 -5.67 -8.77
C GLU A 213 13.39 -5.26 -7.43
N LEU A 214 12.49 -4.27 -7.42
CA LEU A 214 11.73 -3.90 -6.21
C LEU A 214 10.93 -5.09 -5.66
N ASP A 215 10.30 -5.87 -6.53
CA ASP A 215 9.54 -7.06 -6.13
C ASP A 215 10.44 -8.13 -5.51
N ASP A 216 11.58 -8.46 -6.16
CA ASP A 216 12.51 -9.49 -5.68
C ASP A 216 13.15 -9.09 -4.34
N LEU A 217 13.60 -7.83 -4.21
CA LEU A 217 14.11 -7.29 -2.95
C LEU A 217 13.04 -7.24 -1.86
N SER A 218 11.81 -6.88 -2.21
CA SER A 218 10.71 -6.88 -1.25
C SER A 218 10.41 -8.28 -0.73
N LEU A 219 10.43 -9.32 -1.58
CA LEU A 219 10.27 -10.71 -1.15
C LEU A 219 11.43 -11.15 -0.23
N LYS A 220 12.68 -10.78 -0.59
CA LYS A 220 13.89 -11.09 0.19
C LYS A 220 13.77 -10.61 1.64
N TYR A 221 13.30 -9.39 1.88
CA TYR A 221 13.23 -8.80 3.21
C TYR A 221 11.90 -9.02 3.93
N TYR A 222 10.80 -9.24 3.20
CA TYR A 222 9.50 -9.49 3.81
C TYR A 222 9.29 -10.95 4.22
N GLN A 223 9.75 -11.90 3.37
CA GLN A 223 9.67 -13.35 3.58
C GLN A 223 11.00 -14.03 3.23
N PRO A 224 12.06 -13.82 4.01
CA PRO A 224 13.41 -14.30 3.70
C PRO A 224 13.48 -15.80 3.54
N GLU A 225 12.81 -16.58 4.40
CA GLU A 225 12.80 -18.04 4.32
C GLU A 225 12.28 -18.54 2.96
N VAL A 226 11.18 -17.95 2.49
CA VAL A 226 10.58 -18.32 1.20
C VAL A 226 11.49 -17.90 0.03
N TYR A 227 12.09 -16.72 0.12
CA TYR A 227 13.01 -16.23 -0.90
C TYR A 227 14.23 -17.15 -1.04
N TYR A 228 14.93 -17.45 0.06
CA TYR A 228 16.14 -18.28 0.02
C TYR A 228 15.84 -19.74 -0.34
N GLN A 229 14.67 -20.28 0.07
CA GLN A 229 14.25 -21.60 -0.38
C GLN A 229 14.04 -21.63 -1.90
N LEU A 230 13.36 -20.62 -2.45
CA LEU A 230 13.15 -20.50 -3.89
C LEU A 230 14.46 -20.34 -4.67
N VAL A 231 15.40 -19.55 -4.15
CA VAL A 231 16.76 -19.40 -4.73
C VAL A 231 17.48 -20.75 -4.75
N LYS A 232 17.44 -21.49 -3.65
CA LYS A 232 18.06 -22.84 -3.54
C LYS A 232 17.47 -23.81 -4.54
N ASP A 233 16.14 -23.88 -4.64
CA ASP A 233 15.44 -24.80 -5.54
C ASP A 233 15.71 -24.47 -7.02
N LEU A 234 15.80 -23.20 -7.35
CA LEU A 234 16.14 -22.74 -8.71
C LEU A 234 17.60 -22.97 -9.06
N ASN A 235 18.52 -22.79 -8.10
CA ASN A 235 19.95 -23.04 -8.31
C ASN A 235 20.26 -24.52 -8.48
N ALA A 236 19.53 -25.41 -7.80
CA ALA A 236 19.69 -26.86 -7.96
C ALA A 236 19.46 -27.33 -9.41
N ARG A 237 18.69 -26.59 -10.19
CA ARG A 237 18.37 -26.91 -11.59
C ARG A 237 18.97 -25.92 -12.61
N LYS A 238 19.93 -25.09 -12.17
CA LYS A 238 20.46 -24.00 -12.99
C LYS A 238 21.11 -24.51 -14.26
N THR A 239 21.99 -25.50 -14.15
CA THR A 239 22.76 -26.06 -15.26
C THR A 239 21.83 -26.68 -16.33
N GLU A 240 20.92 -27.55 -15.92
CA GLU A 240 19.94 -28.18 -16.81
C GLU A 240 19.09 -27.14 -17.57
N ARG A 241 18.67 -26.08 -16.85
CA ARG A 241 17.91 -24.97 -17.42
C ARG A 241 18.70 -24.16 -18.43
N GLU A 242 19.95 -23.84 -18.12
CA GLU A 242 20.82 -23.04 -18.98
C GLU A 242 21.14 -23.79 -20.26
N GLU A 243 21.45 -25.09 -20.17
CA GLU A 243 21.69 -25.96 -21.33
C GLU A 243 20.45 -26.05 -22.23
N PHE A 244 19.27 -26.29 -21.66
CA PHE A 244 18.01 -26.33 -22.40
C PHE A 244 17.74 -25.01 -23.12
N VAL A 245 17.85 -23.86 -22.41
CA VAL A 245 17.60 -22.54 -23.01
C VAL A 245 18.63 -22.23 -24.10
N GLN A 246 19.90 -22.56 -23.91
CA GLN A 246 20.93 -22.35 -24.93
C GLN A 246 20.68 -23.19 -26.18
N GLN A 247 20.24 -24.44 -26.04
CA GLN A 247 19.85 -25.27 -27.18
C GLN A 247 18.71 -24.63 -27.97
N ILE A 248 17.61 -24.21 -27.27
CA ILE A 248 16.48 -23.57 -27.96
C ILE A 248 16.91 -22.26 -28.63
N VAL A 249 17.73 -21.42 -27.99
CA VAL A 249 18.25 -20.18 -28.54
C VAL A 249 19.04 -20.45 -29.83
N ALA A 250 19.91 -21.46 -29.85
CA ALA A 250 20.70 -21.83 -31.01
C ALA A 250 19.83 -22.34 -32.18
N GLU A 251 18.87 -23.22 -31.89
CA GLU A 251 17.93 -23.74 -32.90
C GLU A 251 17.05 -22.64 -33.47
N VAL A 252 16.44 -21.81 -32.64
CA VAL A 252 15.60 -20.69 -33.06
C VAL A 252 16.41 -19.69 -33.90
N SER A 253 17.61 -19.31 -33.46
CA SER A 253 18.47 -18.37 -34.19
C SER A 253 18.82 -18.90 -35.58
N LYS A 254 19.08 -20.21 -35.72
CA LYS A 254 19.35 -20.85 -37.01
C LYS A 254 18.13 -20.78 -37.94
N HIS A 255 16.92 -21.08 -37.43
CA HIS A 255 15.71 -21.07 -38.25
C HIS A 255 15.28 -19.65 -38.61
N MET A 256 15.43 -18.64 -37.73
CA MET A 256 15.21 -17.23 -38.07
C MET A 256 16.12 -16.79 -39.22
N LYS A 257 17.40 -17.15 -39.16
CA LYS A 257 18.35 -16.83 -40.26
C LYS A 257 17.99 -17.53 -41.57
N ASN A 258 17.54 -18.79 -41.53
CA ASN A 258 17.12 -19.52 -42.72
C ASN A 258 15.84 -18.94 -43.36
N ALA A 259 15.00 -18.27 -42.57
CA ALA A 259 13.79 -17.59 -43.03
C ALA A 259 14.02 -16.12 -43.39
N ASP A 260 15.27 -15.65 -43.50
CA ASP A 260 15.67 -14.27 -43.76
C ASP A 260 15.06 -13.24 -42.77
N ILE A 261 14.89 -13.65 -41.52
CA ILE A 261 14.41 -12.76 -40.46
C ILE A 261 15.60 -12.35 -39.61
N GLU A 262 15.92 -11.05 -39.58
CA GLU A 262 16.90 -10.49 -38.67
C GLU A 262 16.32 -10.48 -37.25
N ALA A 263 16.89 -11.30 -36.35
CA ALA A 263 16.38 -11.49 -35.00
C ALA A 263 17.50 -11.61 -33.97
N LYS A 264 17.34 -10.93 -32.83
CA LYS A 264 18.16 -11.14 -31.65
C LYS A 264 17.42 -12.12 -30.73
N VAL A 265 17.99 -13.31 -30.54
CA VAL A 265 17.39 -14.39 -29.76
C VAL A 265 18.21 -14.61 -28.47
N TYR A 266 17.57 -14.57 -27.31
CA TYR A 266 18.24 -14.82 -26.04
C TYR A 266 17.31 -15.42 -24.99
N GLY A 267 17.89 -16.16 -24.04
CA GLY A 267 17.16 -16.72 -22.90
C GLY A 267 16.75 -15.62 -21.92
N ARG A 268 15.56 -15.75 -21.36
CA ARG A 268 15.05 -14.86 -20.30
C ARG A 268 14.92 -15.64 -19.00
N VAL A 269 15.56 -15.13 -17.95
CA VAL A 269 15.37 -15.64 -16.60
C VAL A 269 14.14 -14.97 -15.98
N LYS A 270 13.25 -15.75 -15.39
CA LYS A 270 12.08 -15.24 -14.69
C LYS A 270 12.45 -14.82 -13.28
N HIS A 271 11.92 -13.68 -12.84
CA HIS A 271 12.15 -13.11 -11.51
C HIS A 271 11.50 -13.94 -10.41
N PHE A 272 12.14 -14.00 -9.23
CA PHE A 272 11.74 -14.81 -8.08
C PHE A 272 10.33 -14.49 -7.60
N PHE A 273 10.01 -13.22 -7.43
CA PHE A 273 8.67 -12.81 -7.00
C PHE A 273 7.57 -13.23 -7.99
N SER A 274 7.84 -13.18 -9.30
CA SER A 274 6.88 -13.61 -10.31
C SER A 274 6.61 -15.12 -10.26
N ILE A 275 7.61 -15.92 -9.91
CA ILE A 275 7.49 -17.37 -9.69
C ILE A 275 6.68 -17.60 -8.41
N TYR A 276 7.09 -16.98 -7.30
CA TYR A 276 6.41 -17.04 -6.01
C TYR A 276 4.90 -16.72 -6.13
N LYS A 277 4.58 -15.60 -6.79
CA LYS A 277 3.20 -15.17 -6.97
C LYS A 277 2.36 -16.19 -7.76
N LYS A 278 2.93 -16.84 -8.78
CA LYS A 278 2.25 -17.91 -9.51
C LYS A 278 2.03 -19.16 -8.65
N MET A 279 3.02 -19.54 -7.84
CA MET A 279 2.90 -20.66 -6.91
C MET A 279 1.77 -20.40 -5.92
N VAL A 280 1.72 -19.23 -5.30
CA VAL A 280 0.70 -18.88 -4.30
C VAL A 280 -0.69 -18.71 -4.91
N ASN A 281 -0.82 -17.89 -5.97
CA ASN A 281 -2.12 -17.56 -6.55
C ASN A 281 -2.80 -18.72 -7.27
N GLN A 282 -1.99 -19.65 -7.84
CA GLN A 282 -2.49 -20.80 -8.60
C GLN A 282 -2.37 -22.10 -7.81
N ASN A 283 -1.90 -22.04 -6.55
CA ASN A 283 -1.63 -23.21 -5.70
C ASN A 283 -0.79 -24.28 -6.42
N LYS A 284 0.31 -23.84 -7.08
CA LYS A 284 1.21 -24.69 -7.87
C LYS A 284 2.53 -24.89 -7.17
N THR A 285 3.12 -26.07 -7.38
CA THR A 285 4.53 -26.32 -7.05
C THR A 285 5.44 -25.71 -8.12
N LEU A 286 6.74 -25.57 -7.81
CA LEU A 286 7.73 -25.03 -8.75
C LEU A 286 7.74 -25.83 -10.08
N ASP A 287 7.58 -27.16 -10.03
CA ASP A 287 7.55 -28.06 -11.20
C ASP A 287 6.34 -27.82 -12.11
N GLN A 288 5.27 -27.24 -11.57
CA GLN A 288 4.05 -26.93 -12.32
C GLN A 288 4.06 -25.50 -12.92
N VAL A 289 5.14 -24.75 -12.74
CA VAL A 289 5.33 -23.42 -13.32
C VAL A 289 6.06 -23.54 -14.66
N TYR A 290 5.31 -23.74 -15.73
CA TYR A 290 5.82 -24.04 -17.10
C TYR A 290 6.63 -22.92 -17.75
N ASP A 291 6.55 -21.68 -17.29
CA ASP A 291 7.23 -20.53 -17.86
C ASP A 291 8.51 -20.13 -17.11
N LEU A 292 9.12 -21.09 -16.44
CA LEU A 292 10.49 -20.95 -15.91
C LEU A 292 11.52 -20.81 -17.03
N PHE A 293 11.24 -21.44 -18.17
CA PHE A 293 12.05 -21.42 -19.38
C PHE A 293 11.41 -20.46 -20.35
N ALA A 294 12.02 -19.33 -20.59
CA ALA A 294 11.52 -18.35 -21.53
C ALA A 294 12.63 -17.91 -22.49
N VAL A 295 12.28 -17.76 -23.76
CA VAL A 295 13.14 -17.22 -24.81
C VAL A 295 12.52 -15.94 -25.34
N ARG A 296 13.34 -14.96 -25.61
CA ARG A 296 12.93 -13.69 -26.20
C ARG A 296 13.51 -13.55 -27.59
N ILE A 297 12.64 -13.13 -28.52
CA ILE A 297 13.01 -12.84 -29.90
C ILE A 297 12.70 -11.36 -30.14
N ILE A 298 13.71 -10.60 -30.54
CA ILE A 298 13.57 -9.20 -30.93
C ILE A 298 13.84 -9.09 -32.44
N VAL A 299 12.89 -8.48 -33.13
CA VAL A 299 12.90 -8.27 -34.57
C VAL A 299 12.68 -6.78 -34.91
N ASP A 300 12.87 -6.40 -36.17
CA ASP A 300 12.81 -4.99 -36.57
C ASP A 300 11.40 -4.45 -36.80
N SER A 301 10.47 -5.29 -37.28
CA SER A 301 9.12 -4.84 -37.63
C SER A 301 8.02 -5.72 -37.03
N VAL A 302 6.80 -5.15 -36.93
CA VAL A 302 5.59 -5.90 -36.54
C VAL A 302 5.32 -7.08 -37.50
N LYS A 303 5.57 -6.89 -38.78
CA LYS A 303 5.43 -7.95 -39.78
C LYS A 303 6.36 -9.12 -39.45
N ASP A 304 7.61 -8.83 -39.08
CA ASP A 304 8.57 -9.86 -38.71
C ASP A 304 8.23 -10.56 -37.39
N CYS A 305 7.52 -9.89 -36.48
CA CYS A 305 6.98 -10.54 -35.28
C CYS A 305 6.04 -11.70 -35.64
N TYR A 306 5.11 -11.47 -36.55
CA TYR A 306 4.17 -12.52 -37.00
C TYR A 306 4.84 -13.57 -37.92
N ALA A 307 5.82 -13.17 -38.73
CA ALA A 307 6.61 -14.11 -39.51
C ALA A 307 7.42 -15.05 -38.60
N ALA A 308 8.10 -14.49 -37.60
CA ALA A 308 8.81 -15.26 -36.56
C ALA A 308 7.89 -16.22 -35.84
N LEU A 309 6.66 -15.80 -35.49
CA LEU A 309 5.66 -16.67 -34.85
C LEU A 309 5.34 -17.89 -35.75
N GLY A 310 5.18 -17.68 -37.06
CA GLY A 310 4.95 -18.76 -38.04
C GLY A 310 6.08 -19.79 -38.02
N VAL A 311 7.33 -19.32 -38.10
CA VAL A 311 8.53 -20.18 -38.04
C VAL A 311 8.57 -20.98 -36.74
N ILE A 312 8.29 -20.32 -35.61
CA ILE A 312 8.30 -20.97 -34.29
C ILE A 312 7.21 -22.05 -34.15
N HIS A 313 6.01 -21.80 -34.69
CA HIS A 313 4.91 -22.76 -34.63
C HIS A 313 5.10 -23.93 -35.63
N GLU A 314 5.93 -23.76 -36.65
CA GLU A 314 6.40 -24.86 -37.52
C GLU A 314 7.42 -25.74 -36.78
N MET A 315 8.32 -25.13 -35.98
CA MET A 315 9.35 -25.86 -35.22
C MET A 315 8.81 -26.63 -34.02
N TYR A 316 7.87 -26.02 -33.27
CA TYR A 316 7.39 -26.51 -31.97
C TYR A 316 5.88 -26.49 -31.92
N THR A 317 5.28 -27.50 -31.30
CA THR A 317 3.82 -27.59 -31.12
C THR A 317 3.34 -26.61 -30.03
N PRO A 318 2.44 -25.65 -30.40
CA PRO A 318 1.89 -24.73 -29.41
C PRO A 318 0.86 -25.42 -28.51
N ILE A 319 0.85 -25.03 -27.21
CA ILE A 319 -0.16 -25.47 -26.25
C ILE A 319 -1.45 -24.67 -26.48
N PRO A 320 -2.60 -25.34 -26.75
CA PRO A 320 -3.87 -24.68 -27.01
C PRO A 320 -4.29 -23.73 -25.87
N GLY A 321 -4.79 -22.56 -26.22
CA GLY A 321 -5.26 -21.55 -25.26
C GLY A 321 -4.14 -20.79 -24.51
N ARG A 322 -2.86 -21.00 -24.88
CA ARG A 322 -1.70 -20.34 -24.27
C ARG A 322 -1.05 -19.28 -25.17
N PHE A 323 -1.59 -19.05 -26.34
CA PHE A 323 -1.19 -17.93 -27.18
C PHE A 323 -1.85 -16.63 -26.75
N LYS A 324 -1.07 -15.54 -26.68
CA LYS A 324 -1.54 -14.20 -26.33
C LYS A 324 -0.92 -13.18 -27.27
N ASP A 325 -1.77 -12.42 -27.95
CA ASP A 325 -1.37 -11.35 -28.86
C ASP A 325 -1.55 -9.98 -28.18
N TYR A 326 -0.48 -9.51 -27.55
CA TYR A 326 -0.44 -8.17 -26.98
C TYR A 326 0.08 -7.10 -27.96
N ILE A 327 0.37 -7.46 -29.24
CA ILE A 327 0.63 -6.48 -30.28
C ILE A 327 -0.68 -5.92 -30.79
N ALA A 328 -1.62 -6.80 -31.13
CA ALA A 328 -2.96 -6.42 -31.56
C ALA A 328 -3.78 -5.79 -30.43
N MET A 329 -3.60 -6.29 -29.17
CA MET A 329 -4.30 -5.83 -27.98
C MET A 329 -3.31 -5.47 -26.87
N PRO A 330 -2.73 -4.26 -26.88
CA PRO A 330 -1.76 -3.84 -25.88
C PRO A 330 -2.37 -3.82 -24.47
N LYS A 331 -1.55 -4.13 -23.46
CA LYS A 331 -1.97 -3.98 -22.06
C LYS A 331 -2.13 -2.50 -21.69
N ALA A 332 -2.83 -2.23 -20.59
CA ALA A 332 -3.06 -0.87 -20.08
C ALA A 332 -1.77 -0.06 -19.82
N ASN A 333 -0.64 -0.73 -19.57
CA ASN A 333 0.68 -0.12 -19.47
C ASN A 333 1.46 -0.07 -20.79
N MET A 334 0.77 -0.20 -21.93
CA MET A 334 1.31 -0.18 -23.29
C MET A 334 2.29 -1.33 -23.59
N TYR A 335 2.31 -2.38 -22.78
CA TYR A 335 3.11 -3.57 -23.06
C TYR A 335 2.61 -4.28 -24.31
N GLN A 336 3.50 -4.51 -25.28
CA GLN A 336 3.25 -5.22 -26.53
C GLN A 336 4.24 -6.36 -26.71
N SER A 337 3.74 -7.55 -27.05
CA SER A 337 4.55 -8.73 -27.39
C SER A 337 3.62 -9.86 -27.84
N LEU A 338 4.05 -10.76 -28.71
CA LEU A 338 3.41 -12.06 -28.90
C LEU A 338 3.96 -13.02 -27.84
N HIS A 339 3.10 -13.77 -27.17
CA HIS A 339 3.46 -14.81 -26.22
C HIS A 339 2.90 -16.13 -26.69
N THR A 340 3.74 -17.13 -26.80
CA THR A 340 3.31 -18.50 -27.10
C THR A 340 4.01 -19.48 -26.18
N THR A 341 3.26 -20.45 -25.65
CA THR A 341 3.82 -21.55 -24.86
C THR A 341 3.87 -22.80 -25.73
N LEU A 342 5.02 -23.41 -25.78
CA LEU A 342 5.39 -24.48 -26.72
C LEU A 342 5.89 -25.70 -25.98
N ILE A 343 5.85 -26.86 -26.63
CA ILE A 343 6.45 -28.10 -26.13
C ILE A 343 7.82 -28.26 -26.78
N GLY A 344 8.87 -28.31 -25.96
CA GLY A 344 10.26 -28.48 -26.40
C GLY A 344 10.61 -29.94 -26.74
N PRO A 345 11.83 -30.18 -27.25
CA PRO A 345 12.29 -31.51 -27.70
C PRO A 345 12.22 -32.59 -26.62
N SER A 346 12.43 -32.22 -25.35
CA SER A 346 12.37 -33.12 -24.18
C SER A 346 10.97 -33.23 -23.56
N GLY A 347 9.92 -32.70 -24.23
CA GLY A 347 8.57 -32.65 -23.67
C GLY A 347 8.34 -31.56 -22.62
N GLN A 348 9.36 -30.75 -22.35
CA GLN A 348 9.25 -29.65 -21.39
C GLN A 348 8.56 -28.43 -22.03
N PRO A 349 7.57 -27.82 -21.38
CA PRO A 349 6.95 -26.60 -21.85
C PRO A 349 7.85 -25.38 -21.61
N PHE A 350 7.91 -24.48 -22.60
CA PHE A 350 8.61 -23.20 -22.49
C PHE A 350 7.85 -22.09 -23.20
N GLU A 351 8.13 -20.83 -22.81
CA GLU A 351 7.47 -19.65 -23.38
C GLU A 351 8.41 -18.92 -24.33
N ILE A 352 7.89 -18.52 -25.50
CA ILE A 352 8.57 -17.57 -26.39
C ILE A 352 7.82 -16.25 -26.40
N GLN A 353 8.59 -15.15 -26.29
CA GLN A 353 8.12 -13.77 -26.36
C GLN A 353 8.74 -13.12 -27.59
N ILE A 354 7.89 -12.63 -28.52
CA ILE A 354 8.33 -12.02 -29.77
C ILE A 354 7.86 -10.56 -29.78
N ARG A 355 8.77 -9.62 -30.05
CA ARG A 355 8.47 -8.19 -30.10
C ARG A 355 9.51 -7.40 -30.89
N THR A 356 9.18 -6.18 -31.29
CA THR A 356 10.15 -5.29 -31.92
C THR A 356 11.10 -4.66 -30.92
N GLU A 357 12.20 -4.05 -31.42
CA GLU A 357 13.14 -3.29 -30.57
C GLU A 357 12.44 -2.12 -29.84
N GLU A 358 11.50 -1.42 -30.51
CA GLU A 358 10.72 -0.33 -29.89
C GLU A 358 9.80 -0.86 -28.80
N MET A 359 9.08 -1.97 -29.04
CA MET A 359 8.24 -2.64 -28.03
C MET A 359 9.10 -3.13 -26.85
N HIS A 360 10.33 -3.57 -27.14
CA HIS A 360 11.25 -3.99 -26.10
C HIS A 360 11.63 -2.83 -25.18
N LYS A 361 12.02 -1.69 -25.74
CA LYS A 361 12.31 -0.48 -24.96
C LYS A 361 11.11 -0.01 -24.14
N THR A 362 9.93 0.03 -24.76
CA THR A 362 8.68 0.38 -24.05
C THR A 362 8.38 -0.60 -22.91
N ALA A 363 8.61 -1.90 -23.09
CA ALA A 363 8.37 -2.91 -22.07
C ALA A 363 9.38 -2.87 -20.90
N GLU A 364 10.62 -2.45 -21.11
CA GLU A 364 11.65 -2.36 -20.06
C GLU A 364 11.65 -1.01 -19.33
N TYR A 365 11.50 0.09 -20.07
CA TYR A 365 11.62 1.46 -19.54
C TYR A 365 10.27 2.17 -19.36
N GLY A 366 9.18 1.63 -19.94
CA GLY A 366 7.84 2.19 -19.78
C GLY A 366 7.73 3.62 -20.29
N ILE A 367 7.18 4.48 -19.42
CA ILE A 367 7.01 5.90 -19.74
C ILE A 367 8.35 6.63 -19.94
N ALA A 368 9.44 6.17 -19.31
CA ALA A 368 10.77 6.76 -19.44
C ALA A 368 11.30 6.67 -20.90
N ALA A 369 10.96 5.61 -21.66
CA ALA A 369 11.38 5.45 -23.05
C ALA A 369 10.95 6.60 -23.97
N HIS A 370 9.91 7.35 -23.62
CA HIS A 370 9.37 8.43 -24.44
C HIS A 370 10.01 9.80 -24.20
N TRP A 371 10.75 9.99 -23.09
CA TRP A 371 11.42 11.28 -22.81
C TRP A 371 12.58 11.56 -23.76
N LYS A 372 13.25 10.53 -24.26
CA LYS A 372 14.33 10.62 -25.25
C LYS A 372 13.89 11.30 -26.57
N TYR A 373 12.64 11.10 -27.01
CA TYR A 373 12.12 11.67 -28.26
C TYR A 373 11.90 13.19 -28.20
N LYS A 374 11.70 13.77 -27.02
CA LYS A 374 11.53 15.24 -26.86
C LYS A 374 12.83 16.01 -27.10
N GLU A 375 13.97 15.46 -26.71
CA GLU A 375 15.28 16.10 -26.89
C GLU A 375 15.78 16.05 -28.35
N THR A 376 15.38 15.06 -29.14
CA THR A 376 15.85 14.87 -30.53
C THR A 376 15.01 15.58 -31.58
N GLY A 377 14.05 16.43 -31.20
CA GLY A 377 13.33 17.33 -32.11
C GLY A 377 12.35 16.67 -33.09
N GLY A 378 11.97 15.42 -32.86
CA GLY A 378 11.03 14.66 -33.71
C GLY A 378 9.58 15.04 -33.43
N SER A 379 8.98 15.87 -34.29
CA SER A 379 7.53 16.15 -34.27
C SER A 379 6.72 14.98 -34.83
N ASN A 380 6.51 13.93 -34.04
CA ASN A 380 5.61 12.84 -34.43
C ASN A 380 4.31 12.95 -33.62
N THR A 381 3.25 13.42 -34.26
CA THR A 381 1.87 13.56 -33.73
C THR A 381 1.26 12.26 -33.20
N LYS A 382 1.80 11.08 -33.55
CA LYS A 382 1.38 9.79 -33.01
C LYS A 382 1.81 9.56 -31.54
N GLY A 383 2.87 10.20 -31.06
CA GLY A 383 3.35 10.09 -29.68
C GLY A 383 2.51 10.89 -28.65
N LEU A 384 1.79 11.92 -29.08
CA LEU A 384 0.95 12.78 -28.22
C LEU A 384 -0.29 12.03 -27.69
N ASN A 385 -0.97 11.24 -28.54
CA ASN A 385 -2.14 10.46 -28.12
C ASN A 385 -1.78 9.40 -27.08
N THR A 386 -0.59 8.79 -27.20
CA THR A 386 -0.11 7.74 -26.29
C THR A 386 0.23 8.30 -24.88
N GLN A 387 0.68 9.55 -24.83
CA GLN A 387 0.99 10.25 -23.58
C GLN A 387 -0.28 10.70 -22.86
N GLU A 388 -1.31 11.12 -23.59
CA GLU A 388 -2.61 11.47 -23.03
C GLU A 388 -3.33 10.26 -22.43
N GLU A 389 -3.26 9.08 -23.03
CA GLU A 389 -3.85 7.85 -22.48
C GLU A 389 -3.17 7.42 -21.17
N LYS A 390 -1.84 7.52 -21.06
CA LYS A 390 -1.09 7.23 -19.83
C LYS A 390 -1.42 8.22 -18.70
N LEU A 391 -1.67 9.47 -19.03
CA LEU A 391 -2.07 10.50 -18.07
C LEU A 391 -3.55 10.40 -17.67
N ASN A 392 -4.38 9.69 -18.44
CA ASN A 392 -5.79 9.46 -18.08
C ASN A 392 -5.93 8.71 -16.76
N TRP A 393 -5.07 7.74 -16.48
CA TRP A 393 -5.03 7.06 -15.18
C TRP A 393 -4.73 8.03 -14.02
N LEU A 394 -3.74 8.92 -14.17
CA LEU A 394 -3.44 9.94 -13.15
C LEU A 394 -4.61 10.91 -12.97
N ARG A 395 -5.25 11.35 -14.07
CA ARG A 395 -6.46 12.18 -14.00
C ARG A 395 -7.57 11.48 -13.23
N GLN A 396 -7.77 10.20 -13.45
CA GLN A 396 -8.76 9.39 -12.74
C GLN A 396 -8.48 9.32 -11.23
N ILE A 397 -7.22 9.12 -10.83
CA ILE A 397 -6.84 9.14 -9.40
C ILE A 397 -7.06 10.53 -8.79
N LEU A 398 -6.75 11.60 -9.53
CA LEU A 398 -7.02 12.96 -9.06
C LEU A 398 -8.51 13.27 -8.94
N GLU A 399 -9.35 12.72 -9.84
CA GLU A 399 -10.81 12.80 -9.69
C GLU A 399 -11.25 12.07 -8.41
N TRP A 400 -10.76 10.84 -8.17
CA TRP A 400 -11.06 10.13 -6.93
C TRP A 400 -10.63 10.89 -5.69
N GLN A 401 -9.45 11.51 -5.73
CA GLN A 401 -8.98 12.35 -4.64
C GLN A 401 -9.89 13.55 -4.33
N ARG A 402 -10.45 14.18 -5.37
CA ARG A 402 -11.39 15.29 -5.21
C ARG A 402 -12.76 14.85 -4.71
N ASP A 403 -13.19 13.66 -5.16
CA ASP A 403 -14.52 13.13 -4.87
C ASP A 403 -14.60 12.42 -3.52
N MET A 404 -13.45 11.98 -2.97
CA MET A 404 -13.38 11.18 -1.75
C MET A 404 -12.71 11.93 -0.62
N SER A 405 -13.46 12.12 0.47
CA SER A 405 -12.97 12.67 1.73
C SER A 405 -12.47 11.58 2.70
N ASP A 406 -12.92 10.33 2.55
CA ASP A 406 -12.50 9.21 3.40
C ASP A 406 -11.20 8.59 2.88
N ASN A 407 -10.16 8.64 3.74
CA ASN A 407 -8.85 8.11 3.46
C ASN A 407 -8.83 6.57 3.31
N ARG A 408 -9.71 5.86 4.00
CA ARG A 408 -9.82 4.39 3.90
C ARG A 408 -10.43 3.96 2.57
N GLU A 409 -11.49 4.66 2.14
CA GLU A 409 -12.13 4.42 0.85
C GLU A 409 -11.15 4.70 -0.29
N PHE A 410 -10.43 5.83 -0.23
CA PHE A 410 -9.39 6.18 -1.20
C PHE A 410 -8.29 5.12 -1.31
N LEU A 411 -7.74 4.66 -0.17
CA LEU A 411 -6.71 3.60 -0.15
C LEU A 411 -7.22 2.27 -0.70
N SER A 412 -8.48 1.91 -0.37
CA SER A 412 -9.08 0.67 -0.85
C SER A 412 -9.25 0.68 -2.37
N LEU A 413 -9.74 1.79 -2.92
CA LEU A 413 -9.90 1.96 -4.38
C LEU A 413 -8.56 2.00 -5.08
N LEU A 414 -7.58 2.71 -4.51
CA LEU A 414 -6.23 2.78 -5.06
C LEU A 414 -5.57 1.40 -5.10
N LYS A 415 -5.63 0.64 -4.02
CA LYS A 415 -5.10 -0.73 -3.98
C LYS A 415 -5.81 -1.64 -5.00
N GLY A 416 -7.12 -1.51 -5.14
CA GLY A 416 -7.90 -2.25 -6.14
C GLY A 416 -7.52 -1.90 -7.57
N ASP A 417 -7.21 -0.63 -7.86
CA ASP A 417 -6.79 -0.17 -9.19
C ASP A 417 -5.32 -0.51 -9.50
N LEU A 418 -4.47 -0.51 -8.47
CA LEU A 418 -3.06 -0.91 -8.61
C LEU A 418 -2.88 -2.42 -8.75
N ASP A 419 -3.89 -3.24 -8.42
CA ASP A 419 -3.82 -4.69 -8.59
C ASP A 419 -4.05 -5.11 -10.06
N LEU A 420 -3.02 -4.92 -10.87
CA LEU A 420 -2.98 -5.25 -12.31
C LEU A 420 -2.88 -6.76 -12.61
N PHE A 421 -3.00 -7.61 -11.59
CA PHE A 421 -2.92 -9.07 -11.76
C PHE A 421 -4.27 -9.75 -12.01
N GLN A 422 -5.36 -8.98 -11.99
CA GLN A 422 -6.63 -9.51 -12.47
C GLN A 422 -6.50 -9.71 -13.98
N GLU A 423 -6.82 -10.92 -14.44
CA GLU A 423 -6.92 -11.17 -15.87
C GLU A 423 -7.99 -10.25 -16.42
N ASP A 424 -7.65 -9.48 -17.46
CA ASP A 424 -8.62 -8.63 -18.15
C ASP A 424 -9.45 -9.46 -19.12
N VAL A 425 -10.73 -9.11 -19.22
CA VAL A 425 -11.61 -9.58 -20.30
C VAL A 425 -11.76 -8.49 -21.35
N TYR A 426 -11.62 -8.88 -22.61
CA TYR A 426 -11.77 -8.00 -23.77
C TYR A 426 -13.14 -8.20 -24.37
N CYS A 427 -13.92 -7.12 -24.46
CA CYS A 427 -15.27 -7.12 -25.00
C CYS A 427 -15.43 -5.98 -26.02
N PHE A 428 -16.48 -6.06 -26.84
CA PHE A 428 -16.68 -5.20 -27.98
C PHE A 428 -17.94 -4.34 -27.83
N THR A 429 -17.85 -3.07 -28.23
CA THR A 429 -19.05 -2.27 -28.47
C THR A 429 -19.78 -2.77 -29.74
N PRO A 430 -21.05 -2.38 -29.96
CA PRO A 430 -21.74 -2.69 -31.22
C PRO A 430 -21.00 -2.18 -32.47
N ASN A 431 -20.22 -1.11 -32.34
CA ASN A 431 -19.42 -0.52 -33.42
C ASN A 431 -18.07 -1.23 -33.65
N GLY A 432 -17.71 -2.20 -32.79
CA GLY A 432 -16.47 -2.94 -32.88
C GLY A 432 -15.30 -2.37 -32.05
N ASP A 433 -15.52 -1.32 -31.26
CA ASP A 433 -14.47 -0.78 -30.37
C ASP A 433 -14.19 -1.78 -29.25
N VAL A 434 -12.92 -2.04 -28.99
CA VAL A 434 -12.48 -2.93 -27.92
C VAL A 434 -12.48 -2.19 -26.59
N LYS A 435 -13.03 -2.83 -25.54
CA LYS A 435 -12.93 -2.41 -24.15
C LYS A 435 -12.34 -3.53 -23.31
N ASN A 436 -11.35 -3.19 -22.47
CA ASN A 436 -10.80 -4.11 -21.48
C ASN A 436 -11.41 -3.83 -20.11
N LEU A 437 -11.78 -4.86 -19.39
CA LEU A 437 -12.37 -4.81 -18.07
C LEU A 437 -11.76 -5.89 -17.17
N PRO A 438 -11.69 -5.70 -15.85
CA PRO A 438 -11.28 -6.75 -14.93
C PRO A 438 -12.14 -8.02 -15.08
N ASN A 439 -11.54 -9.19 -14.98
CA ASN A 439 -12.27 -10.46 -15.02
C ASN A 439 -13.36 -10.50 -13.94
N GLY A 440 -14.54 -10.98 -14.33
CA GLY A 440 -15.75 -10.99 -13.51
C GLY A 440 -16.52 -9.67 -13.52
N SER A 441 -16.17 -8.72 -14.39
CA SER A 441 -16.93 -7.49 -14.65
C SER A 441 -18.29 -7.80 -15.22
N THR A 442 -19.22 -6.86 -15.05
CA THR A 442 -20.63 -6.95 -15.44
C THR A 442 -20.96 -5.94 -16.54
N PRO A 443 -22.12 -6.03 -17.20
CA PRO A 443 -22.59 -5.01 -18.13
C PRO A 443 -22.67 -3.61 -17.52
N VAL A 444 -22.82 -3.48 -16.21
CA VAL A 444 -22.75 -2.20 -15.50
C VAL A 444 -21.34 -1.62 -15.58
N ASP A 445 -20.29 -2.45 -15.33
CA ASP A 445 -18.91 -2.02 -15.49
C ASP A 445 -18.63 -1.53 -16.91
N PHE A 446 -19.11 -2.27 -17.91
CA PHE A 446 -18.97 -1.91 -19.32
C PHE A 446 -19.68 -0.58 -19.66
N ALA A 447 -20.89 -0.35 -19.13
CA ALA A 447 -21.62 0.90 -19.35
C ALA A 447 -20.86 2.13 -18.83
N TYR A 448 -20.24 2.02 -17.63
CA TYR A 448 -19.39 3.09 -17.08
C TYR A 448 -18.03 3.20 -17.76
N ALA A 449 -17.52 2.14 -18.36
CA ALA A 449 -16.30 2.18 -19.18
C ALA A 449 -16.52 2.86 -20.54
N ILE A 450 -17.77 2.89 -21.05
CA ILE A 450 -18.12 3.70 -22.23
C ILE A 450 -18.19 5.18 -21.83
N HIS A 451 -19.14 5.52 -20.94
CA HIS A 451 -19.35 6.88 -20.46
C HIS A 451 -20.24 6.90 -19.22
N SER A 452 -20.00 7.81 -18.27
CA SER A 452 -20.82 7.93 -17.05
C SER A 452 -22.33 8.17 -17.36
N ALA A 453 -22.64 8.93 -18.41
CA ALA A 453 -24.04 9.17 -18.80
C ALA A 453 -24.73 7.88 -19.31
N VAL A 454 -24.00 6.95 -19.94
CA VAL A 454 -24.52 5.65 -20.38
C VAL A 454 -24.79 4.80 -19.15
N GLY A 455 -23.84 4.71 -18.20
CA GLY A 455 -24.00 4.00 -16.94
C GLY A 455 -25.18 4.51 -16.12
N ASN A 456 -25.30 5.83 -15.95
CA ASN A 456 -26.38 6.45 -15.17
C ASN A 456 -27.77 6.25 -15.79
N LYS A 457 -27.88 6.07 -17.12
CA LYS A 457 -29.14 5.86 -17.83
C LYS A 457 -29.42 4.42 -18.19
N MET A 458 -28.54 3.49 -17.81
CA MET A 458 -28.67 2.08 -18.12
C MET A 458 -29.92 1.47 -17.47
N VAL A 459 -30.68 0.70 -18.27
CA VAL A 459 -31.85 -0.08 -17.83
C VAL A 459 -31.71 -1.57 -18.11
N GLY A 460 -30.72 -1.96 -18.94
CA GLY A 460 -30.43 -3.35 -19.27
C GLY A 460 -29.28 -3.49 -20.24
N ALA A 461 -28.95 -4.71 -20.63
CA ALA A 461 -27.90 -4.99 -21.59
C ALA A 461 -28.23 -6.20 -22.47
N ARG A 462 -27.70 -6.20 -23.69
CA ARG A 462 -27.65 -7.37 -24.56
C ARG A 462 -26.22 -7.81 -24.75
N VAL A 463 -25.98 -9.09 -24.67
CA VAL A 463 -24.68 -9.71 -24.96
C VAL A 463 -24.88 -10.67 -26.13
N ASN A 464 -24.08 -10.48 -27.20
CA ASN A 464 -24.18 -11.27 -28.42
C ASN A 464 -25.62 -11.31 -28.99
N GLY A 465 -26.34 -10.17 -28.90
CA GLY A 465 -27.72 -10.00 -29.34
C GLY A 465 -28.82 -10.52 -28.39
N LYS A 466 -28.45 -11.20 -27.30
CA LYS A 466 -29.41 -11.74 -26.30
C LYS A 466 -29.49 -10.84 -25.08
N LEU A 467 -30.70 -10.59 -24.56
CA LEU A 467 -30.88 -9.87 -23.30
C LEU A 467 -30.31 -10.69 -22.15
N VAL A 468 -29.52 -10.04 -21.28
CA VAL A 468 -28.89 -10.67 -20.12
C VAL A 468 -29.21 -9.92 -18.84
N ASN A 469 -29.05 -10.59 -17.70
CA ASN A 469 -29.14 -9.95 -16.39
C ASN A 469 -27.99 -8.97 -16.19
N ILE A 470 -28.19 -7.96 -15.35
CA ILE A 470 -27.18 -6.93 -15.05
C ILE A 470 -25.94 -7.47 -14.31
N ASP A 471 -26.05 -8.63 -13.66
CA ASP A 471 -24.99 -9.34 -12.94
C ASP A 471 -24.26 -10.40 -13.81
N TYR A 472 -24.61 -10.49 -15.10
CA TYR A 472 -23.91 -11.35 -16.06
C TYR A 472 -22.39 -11.11 -16.01
N LYS A 473 -21.61 -12.18 -16.02
CA LYS A 473 -20.14 -12.09 -16.04
C LYS A 473 -19.62 -12.10 -17.48
N ILE A 474 -19.08 -10.95 -17.90
CA ILE A 474 -18.56 -10.73 -19.24
C ILE A 474 -17.44 -11.72 -19.54
N GLN A 475 -17.50 -12.32 -20.73
CA GLN A 475 -16.48 -13.24 -21.27
C GLN A 475 -15.66 -12.57 -22.37
N ASN A 476 -14.45 -13.11 -22.62
CA ASN A 476 -13.64 -12.65 -23.74
C ASN A 476 -14.38 -12.82 -25.07
N GLY A 477 -14.41 -11.75 -25.88
CA GLY A 477 -15.04 -11.75 -27.17
C GLY A 477 -16.52 -11.35 -27.17
N ASP A 478 -17.12 -11.09 -25.99
CA ASP A 478 -18.53 -10.67 -25.90
C ASP A 478 -18.75 -9.31 -26.57
N ARG A 479 -19.77 -9.24 -27.44
CA ARG A 479 -20.27 -8.00 -28.01
C ARG A 479 -21.42 -7.48 -27.18
N ILE A 480 -21.25 -6.29 -26.55
CA ILE A 480 -22.15 -5.78 -25.52
C ILE A 480 -22.84 -4.51 -26.00
N GLU A 481 -24.17 -4.52 -25.97
CA GLU A 481 -25.04 -3.38 -26.23
C GLU A 481 -25.73 -2.95 -24.93
N ILE A 482 -25.56 -1.69 -24.53
CA ILE A 482 -26.18 -1.13 -23.32
C ILE A 482 -27.52 -0.47 -23.70
N LEU A 483 -28.58 -0.91 -23.06
CA LEU A 483 -29.91 -0.33 -23.21
C LEU A 483 -30.07 0.84 -22.21
N THR A 484 -30.37 2.03 -22.73
CA THR A 484 -30.53 3.23 -21.91
C THR A 484 -31.93 3.80 -22.02
N SER A 485 -32.41 4.46 -20.96
CA SER A 485 -33.69 5.18 -20.95
C SER A 485 -33.51 6.60 -20.44
N GLN A 486 -34.19 7.54 -21.06
CA GLN A 486 -34.24 8.94 -20.58
C GLN A 486 -34.95 9.05 -19.22
N ASN A 487 -35.88 8.13 -18.91
CA ASN A 487 -36.65 8.09 -17.67
C ASN A 487 -35.93 7.28 -16.56
N SER A 488 -34.69 6.86 -16.76
CA SER A 488 -33.91 6.17 -15.71
C SER A 488 -33.71 7.09 -14.50
N LYS A 489 -33.99 6.55 -13.30
CA LYS A 489 -33.77 7.23 -12.01
C LYS A 489 -32.28 7.23 -11.56
N GLY A 490 -31.37 6.79 -12.41
CA GLY A 490 -29.96 6.64 -12.10
C GLY A 490 -29.58 5.21 -11.64
N PRO A 491 -28.33 5.01 -11.17
CA PRO A 491 -27.86 3.71 -10.71
C PRO A 491 -28.55 3.26 -9.41
N SER A 492 -28.73 1.94 -9.24
CA SER A 492 -29.12 1.36 -7.95
C SER A 492 -27.90 1.23 -7.01
N ARG A 493 -28.12 1.35 -5.70
CA ARG A 493 -27.07 1.05 -4.70
C ARG A 493 -26.60 -0.40 -4.75
N ASP A 494 -27.48 -1.32 -5.13
CA ASP A 494 -27.16 -2.74 -5.26
C ASP A 494 -26.09 -3.00 -6.34
N TRP A 495 -25.96 -2.08 -7.31
CA TRP A 495 -24.92 -2.18 -8.33
C TRP A 495 -23.53 -2.15 -7.76
N LEU A 496 -23.31 -1.47 -6.62
CA LEU A 496 -22.00 -1.44 -5.92
C LEU A 496 -21.54 -2.85 -5.48
N ASN A 497 -22.48 -3.78 -5.26
CA ASN A 497 -22.18 -5.15 -4.87
C ASN A 497 -21.78 -6.04 -6.05
N ILE A 498 -22.23 -5.72 -7.26
CA ILE A 498 -22.01 -6.55 -8.47
C ILE A 498 -20.86 -6.05 -9.35
N VAL A 499 -20.58 -4.73 -9.33
CA VAL A 499 -19.50 -4.15 -10.15
C VAL A 499 -18.11 -4.52 -9.60
N LYS A 500 -17.18 -4.73 -10.52
CA LYS A 500 -15.78 -5.06 -10.24
C LYS A 500 -14.83 -3.88 -10.45
N SER A 501 -15.08 -3.08 -11.50
CA SER A 501 -14.20 -1.98 -11.84
C SER A 501 -14.28 -0.85 -10.81
N THR A 502 -13.12 -0.33 -10.41
CA THR A 502 -13.01 0.84 -9.52
C THR A 502 -13.65 2.07 -10.15
N GLN A 503 -13.58 2.19 -11.48
CA GLN A 503 -14.22 3.26 -12.23
C GLN A 503 -15.75 3.25 -12.05
N ALA A 504 -16.43 2.11 -12.22
CA ALA A 504 -17.88 2.02 -12.02
C ALA A 504 -18.24 2.34 -10.57
N LYS A 505 -17.52 1.76 -9.58
CA LYS A 505 -17.78 2.04 -8.15
C LYS A 505 -17.66 3.54 -7.84
N SER A 506 -16.59 4.17 -8.29
CA SER A 506 -16.35 5.61 -8.07
C SER A 506 -17.45 6.48 -8.71
N LYS A 507 -17.81 6.20 -9.98
CA LYS A 507 -18.84 6.99 -10.68
C LYS A 507 -20.25 6.80 -10.10
N ILE A 508 -20.59 5.60 -9.65
CA ILE A 508 -21.85 5.31 -8.94
C ILE A 508 -21.91 6.09 -7.61
N ASN A 509 -20.83 6.03 -6.80
CA ASN A 509 -20.75 6.76 -5.54
C ASN A 509 -20.81 8.28 -5.77
N SER A 510 -20.11 8.80 -6.77
CA SER A 510 -20.15 10.22 -7.14
C SER A 510 -21.55 10.67 -7.55
N TRP A 511 -22.29 9.83 -8.30
CA TRP A 511 -23.67 10.11 -8.67
C TRP A 511 -24.57 10.21 -7.43
N PHE A 512 -24.48 9.27 -6.48
CA PHE A 512 -25.25 9.32 -5.23
C PHE A 512 -24.91 10.56 -4.39
N LYS A 513 -23.64 10.91 -4.29
CA LYS A 513 -23.21 12.13 -3.59
C LYS A 513 -23.82 13.40 -4.18
N LYS A 514 -23.95 13.44 -5.52
CA LYS A 514 -24.48 14.61 -6.23
C LYS A 514 -26.00 14.67 -6.15
N GLU A 515 -26.69 13.56 -6.40
CA GLU A 515 -28.15 13.50 -6.46
C GLU A 515 -28.80 13.75 -5.10
N TYR A 516 -28.23 13.23 -4.03
CA TYR A 516 -28.72 13.41 -2.66
C TYR A 516 -27.98 14.51 -1.88
N LYS A 517 -27.40 15.49 -2.58
CA LYS A 517 -26.61 16.54 -1.94
C LYS A 517 -27.43 17.32 -0.90
N GLU A 518 -28.66 17.74 -1.24
CA GLU A 518 -29.53 18.50 -0.34
C GLU A 518 -29.97 17.68 0.86
N ASP A 519 -30.38 16.43 0.68
CA ASP A 519 -30.74 15.52 1.77
C ASP A 519 -29.55 15.25 2.68
N ASN A 520 -28.36 15.09 2.10
CA ASN A 520 -27.12 14.91 2.87
C ASN A 520 -26.73 16.16 3.66
N ILE A 521 -26.99 17.37 3.14
CA ILE A 521 -26.76 18.63 3.89
C ILE A 521 -27.68 18.68 5.11
N ILE A 522 -28.98 18.37 4.95
CA ILE A 522 -29.93 18.34 6.05
C ILE A 522 -29.49 17.31 7.10
N ARG A 523 -29.23 16.08 6.68
CA ARG A 523 -28.76 15.02 7.57
C ARG A 523 -27.44 15.38 8.28
N GLY A 524 -26.51 16.05 7.59
CA GLY A 524 -25.24 16.50 8.18
C GLY A 524 -25.46 17.57 9.27
N LYS A 525 -26.39 18.50 9.07
CA LYS A 525 -26.81 19.46 10.10
C LYS A 525 -27.38 18.79 11.32
N ASP A 526 -28.24 17.79 11.12
CA ASP A 526 -28.87 17.02 12.19
C ASP A 526 -27.83 16.25 13.00
N LEU A 527 -26.87 15.58 12.32
CA LEU A 527 -25.80 14.84 12.98
C LEU A 527 -24.88 15.74 13.82
N ILE A 528 -24.47 16.90 13.30
CA ILE A 528 -23.69 17.88 14.07
C ILE A 528 -24.48 18.37 15.29
N SER A 529 -25.76 18.73 15.10
CA SER A 529 -26.64 19.19 16.17
C SER A 529 -26.80 18.13 17.26
N ALA A 530 -27.07 16.89 16.86
CA ALA A 530 -27.20 15.76 17.79
C ALA A 530 -25.89 15.49 18.55
N TYR A 531 -24.72 15.54 17.88
CA TYR A 531 -23.42 15.36 18.50
C TYR A 531 -23.13 16.47 19.51
N CYS A 532 -23.34 17.75 19.14
CA CYS A 532 -23.14 18.87 20.04
C CYS A 532 -24.06 18.77 21.27
N LYS A 533 -25.33 18.41 21.07
CA LYS A 533 -26.29 18.20 22.16
C LYS A 533 -25.84 17.07 23.10
N SER A 534 -25.34 15.98 22.58
CA SER A 534 -24.83 14.84 23.37
C SER A 534 -23.59 15.17 24.20
N LYS A 535 -22.82 16.18 23.78
CA LYS A 535 -21.59 16.64 24.43
C LYS A 535 -21.78 17.90 25.28
N GLY A 536 -23.00 18.47 25.32
CA GLY A 536 -23.26 19.73 26.03
C GLY A 536 -22.62 20.96 25.38
N ILE A 537 -22.30 20.91 24.11
CA ILE A 537 -21.66 21.99 23.35
C ILE A 537 -22.73 22.88 22.76
N ASN A 538 -22.61 24.19 22.96
CA ASN A 538 -23.52 25.16 22.35
C ASN A 538 -23.12 25.40 20.88
N LEU A 539 -23.86 24.83 19.95
CA LEU A 539 -23.57 24.88 18.51
C LEU A 539 -23.39 26.29 17.94
N PRO A 540 -24.25 27.29 18.25
CA PRO A 540 -24.09 28.66 17.78
C PRO A 540 -22.74 29.31 18.10
N ASP A 541 -22.10 28.95 19.21
CA ASP A 541 -20.83 29.55 19.63
C ASP A 541 -19.66 29.09 18.75
N ILE A 542 -19.70 27.84 18.29
CA ILE A 542 -18.62 27.22 17.53
C ILE A 542 -18.84 27.28 15.99
N ILE A 543 -20.07 27.52 15.50
CA ILE A 543 -20.39 27.48 14.06
C ILE A 543 -20.29 28.85 13.40
N LYS A 544 -19.28 29.64 13.74
CA LYS A 544 -19.03 30.95 13.15
C LYS A 544 -18.31 30.83 11.78
N PRO A 545 -18.57 31.76 10.82
CA PRO A 545 -17.96 31.68 9.49
C PRO A 545 -16.44 31.59 9.51
N LYS A 546 -15.77 32.23 10.47
CA LYS A 546 -14.32 32.18 10.65
C LYS A 546 -13.81 30.76 10.93
N TYR A 547 -14.47 30.03 11.82
CA TYR A 547 -14.08 28.65 12.17
C TYR A 547 -14.48 27.67 11.08
N GLN A 548 -15.63 27.92 10.40
CA GLN A 548 -16.04 27.14 9.23
C GLN A 548 -14.99 27.18 8.13
N GLN A 549 -14.43 28.37 7.80
CA GLN A 549 -13.38 28.52 6.80
C GLN A 549 -12.11 27.72 7.14
N ILE A 550 -11.73 27.65 8.42
CA ILE A 550 -10.57 26.86 8.85
C ILE A 550 -10.81 25.35 8.64
N VAL A 551 -12.03 24.89 8.97
CA VAL A 551 -12.43 23.50 8.75
C VAL A 551 -12.48 23.19 7.24
N GLN A 552 -13.09 24.08 6.43
CA GLN A 552 -13.14 23.93 4.97
C GLN A 552 -11.72 23.82 4.38
N LYS A 553 -10.81 24.69 4.79
CA LYS A 553 -9.41 24.69 4.32
C LYS A 553 -8.66 23.41 4.76
N LYS A 554 -8.88 22.96 6.00
CA LYS A 554 -8.24 21.77 6.54
C LYS A 554 -8.64 20.50 5.79
N TYR A 555 -9.94 20.36 5.49
CA TYR A 555 -10.47 19.16 4.82
C TYR A 555 -10.63 19.31 3.30
N GLY A 556 -10.22 20.47 2.72
CA GLY A 556 -10.21 20.70 1.27
C GLY A 556 -11.58 20.92 0.65
N PHE A 557 -12.60 21.36 1.42
CA PHE A 557 -13.93 21.63 0.93
C PHE A 557 -14.09 23.08 0.42
N ARG A 558 -14.89 23.24 -0.61
CA ARG A 558 -15.11 24.52 -1.29
C ARG A 558 -16.02 25.45 -0.50
N ASP A 559 -17.01 24.91 0.17
CA ASP A 559 -18.02 25.60 0.95
C ASP A 559 -18.46 24.76 2.17
N TRP A 560 -19.21 25.39 3.09
CA TRP A 560 -19.69 24.72 4.29
C TRP A 560 -20.75 23.66 4.00
N ASP A 561 -21.56 23.86 2.97
CA ASP A 561 -22.58 22.89 2.56
C ASP A 561 -21.93 21.60 2.04
N ALA A 562 -20.76 21.70 1.41
CA ALA A 562 -19.99 20.51 1.05
C ALA A 562 -19.46 19.74 2.27
N VAL A 563 -19.06 20.42 3.35
CA VAL A 563 -18.70 19.77 4.63
C VAL A 563 -19.91 19.06 5.25
N LEU A 564 -21.07 19.73 5.27
CA LEU A 564 -22.32 19.16 5.78
C LEU A 564 -22.76 17.94 4.96
N ALA A 565 -22.73 18.05 3.62
CA ALA A 565 -23.04 16.94 2.74
C ALA A 565 -22.08 15.76 2.97
N ALA A 566 -20.78 16.01 3.20
CA ALA A 566 -19.80 14.99 3.50
C ALA A 566 -20.11 14.25 4.83
N ILE A 567 -20.58 14.97 5.84
CA ILE A 567 -21.03 14.37 7.10
C ILE A 567 -22.31 13.55 6.87
N GLY A 568 -23.27 14.10 6.14
CA GLY A 568 -24.56 13.43 5.89
C GLY A 568 -24.46 12.11 5.16
N HIS A 569 -23.52 11.97 4.20
CA HIS A 569 -23.30 10.70 3.52
C HIS A 569 -22.27 9.78 4.23
N GLY A 570 -21.67 10.21 5.37
CA GLY A 570 -20.73 9.42 6.17
C GLY A 570 -19.27 9.50 5.74
N GLY A 571 -18.91 10.37 4.78
CA GLY A 571 -17.53 10.60 4.33
C GLY A 571 -16.67 11.40 5.31
N LEU A 572 -17.30 12.13 6.24
CA LEU A 572 -16.65 12.86 7.32
C LEU A 572 -17.44 12.66 8.61
N LYS A 573 -16.76 12.36 9.72
CA LYS A 573 -17.45 12.18 11.00
C LYS A 573 -17.76 13.53 11.66
N GLU A 574 -18.99 13.68 12.14
CA GLU A 574 -19.48 14.86 12.86
C GLU A 574 -18.54 15.25 14.01
N GLY A 575 -18.05 14.26 14.77
CA GLY A 575 -17.13 14.51 15.90
C GLY A 575 -15.80 15.14 15.51
N GLN A 576 -15.26 14.80 14.33
CA GLN A 576 -14.00 15.38 13.83
C GLN A 576 -14.18 16.87 13.52
N VAL A 577 -15.31 17.21 12.91
CA VAL A 577 -15.64 18.60 12.55
C VAL A 577 -15.92 19.45 13.80
N VAL A 578 -16.76 18.94 14.70
CA VAL A 578 -17.13 19.63 15.93
C VAL A 578 -15.92 19.87 16.83
N ASN A 579 -15.07 18.85 17.03
CA ASN A 579 -13.85 18.99 17.84
C ASN A 579 -12.90 20.03 17.24
N ARG A 580 -12.80 20.10 15.90
CA ARG A 580 -11.97 21.11 15.24
C ARG A 580 -12.53 22.53 15.40
N LEU A 581 -13.84 22.69 15.26
CA LEU A 581 -14.51 23.98 15.50
C LEU A 581 -14.29 24.42 16.96
N LEU A 582 -14.37 23.48 17.91
CA LEU A 582 -14.17 23.74 19.34
C LEU A 582 -12.73 24.16 19.65
N GLU A 583 -11.72 23.47 19.06
CA GLU A 583 -10.30 23.84 19.19
C GLU A 583 -10.05 25.30 18.76
N GLU A 584 -10.66 25.74 17.66
CA GLU A 584 -10.48 27.11 17.17
C GLU A 584 -11.25 28.13 18.03
N TYR A 585 -12.42 27.75 18.52
CA TYR A 585 -13.16 28.54 19.50
C TYR A 585 -12.39 28.73 20.80
N GLU A 586 -11.81 27.67 21.35
CA GLU A 586 -11.02 27.70 22.58
C GLU A 586 -9.72 28.51 22.44
N LYS A 587 -9.04 28.45 21.28
CA LYS A 587 -7.86 29.28 21.00
C LYS A 587 -8.16 30.77 21.08
N GLU A 588 -9.31 31.19 20.57
CA GLU A 588 -9.72 32.61 20.56
C GLU A 588 -10.22 33.08 21.92
N HIS A 589 -10.79 32.18 22.75
CA HIS A 589 -11.36 32.49 24.04
C HIS A 589 -10.45 32.13 25.23
N LYS A 590 -9.22 31.65 24.99
CA LYS A 590 -8.19 31.57 26.01
C LYS A 590 -7.81 32.97 26.42
N LYS A 591 -8.39 33.43 27.54
CA LYS A 591 -7.88 34.60 28.25
C LYS A 591 -6.43 34.36 28.65
N GLU A 592 -5.55 35.32 28.39
CA GLU A 592 -4.19 35.31 28.92
C GLU A 592 -4.26 35.06 30.42
N ILE A 593 -3.64 33.97 30.85
CA ILE A 593 -3.54 33.62 32.27
C ILE A 593 -2.40 34.46 32.82
N THR A 594 -2.72 35.57 33.48
CA THR A 594 -1.74 36.34 34.23
C THR A 594 -1.52 35.65 35.60
N ASP A 595 -0.30 35.82 36.17
CA ASP A 595 0.10 35.17 37.42
C ASP A 595 -0.83 35.49 38.61
N GLU A 596 -1.54 36.62 38.60
CA GLU A 596 -2.54 37.02 39.58
C GLU A 596 -3.78 36.11 39.54
N ASN A 597 -4.22 35.64 38.36
CA ASN A 597 -5.35 34.70 38.22
C ASN A 597 -5.03 33.29 38.69
N ILE A 598 -3.75 32.91 38.75
CA ILE A 598 -3.30 31.60 39.30
C ILE A 598 -3.42 31.62 40.85
N LEU A 599 -3.06 32.71 41.49
CA LEU A 599 -3.13 32.85 42.95
C LEU A 599 -4.57 32.92 43.46
N GLU A 600 -5.50 33.56 42.75
CA GLU A 600 -6.93 33.57 43.10
C GLU A 600 -7.56 32.17 42.98
N LYS A 601 -7.27 31.43 41.87
CA LYS A 601 -7.77 30.07 41.69
C LYS A 601 -7.21 29.08 42.71
N ILE A 602 -5.96 29.26 43.16
CA ILE A 602 -5.36 28.42 44.22
C ILE A 602 -6.01 28.75 45.57
N SER A 603 -6.39 30.00 45.85
CA SER A 603 -7.06 30.41 47.06
C SER A 603 -8.53 29.95 47.14
N GLU A 604 -9.24 29.90 46.01
CA GLU A 604 -10.61 29.38 45.90
C GLU A 604 -10.64 27.85 45.99
N ALA A 605 -9.68 27.16 45.38
CA ALA A 605 -9.55 25.69 45.44
C ALA A 605 -9.22 25.18 46.86
N ASN A 606 -8.55 26.00 47.69
CA ASN A 606 -8.27 25.66 49.07
C ASN A 606 -9.46 25.88 50.03
N LYS A 607 -10.52 26.60 49.63
CA LYS A 607 -11.75 26.80 50.44
C LYS A 607 -12.82 25.71 50.20
N GLN A 608 -12.71 24.89 49.17
CA GLN A 608 -13.61 23.75 48.90
C GLN A 608 -12.93 22.42 49.22
N ARG A 609 -12.52 22.21 50.47
CA ARG A 609 -12.22 20.87 50.96
C ARG A 609 -13.51 20.24 51.45
N VAL A 610 -13.67 18.95 50.99
CA VAL A 610 -14.61 17.91 51.42
C VAL A 610 -15.88 17.81 50.56
N HIS A 611 -15.73 17.15 49.42
CA HIS A 611 -16.65 16.08 49.00
C HIS A 611 -15.86 15.13 48.10
N ILE A 612 -15.57 13.93 48.63
CA ILE A 612 -15.02 12.81 47.87
C ILE A 612 -16.08 12.40 46.85
N ALA A 613 -15.87 12.77 45.60
CA ALA A 613 -16.68 12.24 44.51
C ALA A 613 -16.27 10.78 44.27
N LYS A 614 -17.17 9.84 44.57
CA LYS A 614 -17.03 8.41 44.29
C LYS A 614 -16.71 8.23 42.80
N SER A 615 -15.59 7.59 42.50
CA SER A 615 -15.25 7.23 41.13
C SER A 615 -16.24 6.17 40.61
N LYS A 616 -16.87 6.39 39.46
CA LYS A 616 -17.79 5.44 38.83
C LYS A 616 -17.12 4.17 38.31
N SER A 617 -15.83 3.98 38.54
CA SER A 617 -15.02 2.91 37.94
C SER A 617 -14.46 1.89 38.93
N GLY A 618 -14.71 2.05 40.27
CA GLY A 618 -14.24 1.08 41.27
C GLY A 618 -12.72 0.94 41.43
N ILE A 619 -11.95 1.95 40.99
CA ILE A 619 -10.49 1.93 41.06
C ILE A 619 -9.95 3.18 41.69
N VAL A 620 -9.03 3.00 42.64
CA VAL A 620 -8.27 4.06 43.30
C VAL A 620 -6.87 4.15 42.70
N VAL A 621 -6.49 5.34 42.27
CA VAL A 621 -5.15 5.62 41.76
C VAL A 621 -4.45 6.58 42.69
N LYS A 622 -3.30 6.18 43.26
CA LYS A 622 -2.55 7.02 44.18
C LYS A 622 -2.04 8.30 43.51
N GLY A 623 -2.56 9.43 43.95
CA GLY A 623 -2.06 10.77 43.61
C GLY A 623 -2.78 11.49 42.46
N ILE A 624 -3.85 10.98 41.90
CA ILE A 624 -4.59 11.61 40.79
C ILE A 624 -6.10 11.47 41.04
N ASN A 625 -6.75 12.60 41.26
CA ASN A 625 -8.21 12.70 41.32
C ASN A 625 -8.69 13.22 39.94
N ASP A 626 -9.76 12.63 39.36
CA ASP A 626 -10.42 13.06 38.11
C ASP A 626 -9.76 12.67 36.77
N MET A 627 -9.04 11.55 36.68
CA MET A 627 -8.63 11.04 35.35
C MET A 627 -9.62 9.98 34.83
N ALA A 628 -9.98 10.07 33.54
CA ALA A 628 -10.80 9.04 32.88
C ALA A 628 -10.06 7.70 32.87
N VAL A 629 -10.62 6.69 33.55
CA VAL A 629 -10.08 5.35 33.70
C VAL A 629 -10.82 4.42 32.72
N ARG A 630 -10.09 3.55 32.01
CA ARG A 630 -10.62 2.53 31.10
C ARG A 630 -9.93 1.20 31.33
N PHE A 631 -10.71 0.11 31.32
CA PHE A 631 -10.15 -1.24 31.34
C PHE A 631 -9.56 -1.60 29.97
N SER A 632 -8.38 -2.18 29.99
CA SER A 632 -7.70 -2.61 28.79
C SER A 632 -8.33 -3.88 28.23
N LYS A 633 -8.62 -3.88 26.93
CA LYS A 633 -9.18 -5.04 26.21
C LYS A 633 -8.16 -6.16 25.94
N CYS A 634 -6.87 -5.90 26.09
CA CYS A 634 -5.85 -6.91 25.82
C CYS A 634 -5.75 -7.96 26.95
N CYS A 635 -6.06 -7.60 28.19
CA CYS A 635 -5.95 -8.49 29.34
C CYS A 635 -7.22 -8.58 30.19
N ASN A 636 -8.24 -7.79 29.91
CA ASN A 636 -9.55 -7.78 30.56
C ASN A 636 -9.45 -7.97 32.12
N PRO A 637 -8.92 -6.97 32.86
CA PRO A 637 -8.77 -7.07 34.30
C PRO A 637 -10.12 -7.17 35.02
N VAL A 638 -10.22 -8.03 36.00
CA VAL A 638 -11.40 -8.21 36.85
C VAL A 638 -11.07 -7.92 38.33
N PRO A 639 -12.04 -7.54 39.18
CA PRO A 639 -11.79 -7.31 40.62
C PRO A 639 -11.08 -8.51 41.24
N GLY A 640 -10.01 -8.19 42.02
CA GLY A 640 -9.12 -9.17 42.64
C GLY A 640 -7.87 -9.51 41.79
N ASP A 641 -7.74 -9.01 40.57
CA ASP A 641 -6.47 -9.06 39.84
C ASP A 641 -5.50 -7.98 40.36
N GLU A 642 -4.20 -8.26 40.27
CA GLU A 642 -3.19 -7.22 40.45
C GLU A 642 -3.17 -6.32 39.22
N ILE A 643 -3.37 -5.02 39.38
CA ILE A 643 -3.55 -4.07 38.31
C ILE A 643 -2.52 -2.95 38.34
N VAL A 644 -2.28 -2.37 37.16
CA VAL A 644 -1.42 -1.21 36.97
C VAL A 644 -2.07 -0.24 35.98
N GLY A 645 -2.00 1.04 36.26
CA GLY A 645 -2.47 2.09 35.38
C GLY A 645 -1.38 2.52 34.37
N PHE A 646 -1.68 2.57 33.11
CA PHE A 646 -0.82 3.12 32.06
C PHE A 646 -1.39 4.44 31.57
N VAL A 647 -0.65 5.55 31.75
CA VAL A 647 -1.09 6.88 31.30
C VAL A 647 -0.97 6.99 29.80
N THR A 648 -2.10 7.11 29.12
CA THR A 648 -2.17 7.27 27.66
C THR A 648 -2.11 8.74 27.28
N ARG A 649 -1.48 9.07 26.15
CA ARG A 649 -1.42 10.46 25.65
C ARG A 649 -2.80 10.90 25.17
N GLY A 650 -3.49 11.74 25.95
CA GLY A 650 -4.77 12.38 25.57
C GLY A 650 -6.04 11.54 25.73
N ARG A 651 -5.99 10.31 26.31
CA ARG A 651 -7.17 9.43 26.49
C ARG A 651 -7.40 8.97 27.93
N GLY A 652 -6.73 9.56 28.90
CA GLY A 652 -6.81 9.14 30.30
C GLY A 652 -5.90 7.94 30.60
N MET A 653 -6.29 7.12 31.57
CA MET A 653 -5.53 5.96 32.04
C MET A 653 -6.16 4.66 31.55
N SER A 654 -5.32 3.74 31.09
CA SER A 654 -5.71 2.37 30.75
C SER A 654 -5.25 1.43 31.86
N ILE A 655 -6.18 0.68 32.46
CA ILE A 655 -5.87 -0.30 33.50
C ILE A 655 -5.58 -1.64 32.86
N HIS A 656 -4.42 -2.17 33.19
CA HIS A 656 -3.96 -3.48 32.77
C HIS A 656 -3.70 -4.37 33.98
N ARG A 657 -3.69 -5.68 33.78
CA ARG A 657 -3.12 -6.62 34.73
C ARG A 657 -1.61 -6.49 34.74
N THR A 658 -0.97 -6.75 35.87
CA THR A 658 0.51 -6.71 35.99
C THR A 658 1.22 -7.77 35.14
N ASP A 659 0.55 -8.90 34.85
CA ASP A 659 1.02 -10.00 34.02
C ASP A 659 0.70 -9.83 32.52
N CYS A 660 0.16 -8.69 32.11
CA CYS A 660 -0.15 -8.42 30.69
C CYS A 660 1.14 -8.29 29.86
N ILE A 661 1.20 -9.01 28.74
CA ILE A 661 2.38 -9.01 27.84
C ILE A 661 2.71 -7.60 27.33
N ASN A 662 1.69 -6.75 27.11
CA ASN A 662 1.86 -5.38 26.69
C ASN A 662 2.47 -4.48 27.80
N ILE A 663 2.34 -4.86 29.06
CA ILE A 663 2.98 -4.17 30.20
C ILE A 663 4.38 -4.71 30.44
N ILE A 664 4.57 -6.02 30.34
CA ILE A 664 5.86 -6.68 30.54
C ILE A 664 6.89 -6.19 29.49
N ASN A 665 6.46 -6.04 28.24
CA ASN A 665 7.31 -5.66 27.12
C ASN A 665 7.45 -4.15 26.89
N LEU A 666 7.05 -3.30 27.85
CA LEU A 666 7.23 -1.85 27.76
C LEU A 666 8.73 -1.48 27.80
N SER A 667 9.11 -0.53 26.94
CA SER A 667 10.42 0.10 26.99
C SER A 667 10.62 0.90 28.28
N ASP A 668 11.88 1.12 28.70
CA ASP A 668 12.19 1.86 29.94
C ASP A 668 11.57 3.28 29.97
N VAL A 669 11.50 3.93 28.80
CA VAL A 669 10.85 5.24 28.63
C VAL A 669 9.33 5.15 28.84
N GLU A 670 8.70 4.05 28.45
CA GLU A 670 7.26 3.85 28.61
C GLU A 670 6.89 3.37 30.02
N ARG A 671 7.79 2.68 30.70
CA ARG A 671 7.62 2.28 32.11
C ARG A 671 7.47 3.46 33.06
N SER A 672 8.08 4.61 32.73
CA SER A 672 7.89 5.84 33.49
C SER A 672 6.44 6.37 33.51
N ARG A 673 5.58 5.84 32.64
CA ARG A 673 4.15 6.18 32.52
C ARG A 673 3.24 5.21 33.28
N LEU A 674 3.81 4.22 33.98
CA LEU A 674 3.07 3.32 34.82
C LEU A 674 2.79 3.98 36.17
N ILE A 675 1.56 3.84 36.65
CA ILE A 675 1.10 4.34 37.97
C ILE A 675 0.43 3.19 38.70
N THR A 676 0.68 3.11 40.00
CA THR A 676 0.05 2.11 40.87
C THR A 676 -1.46 2.33 40.93
N ALA A 677 -2.22 1.30 40.59
CA ALA A 677 -3.68 1.29 40.68
C ALA A 677 -4.14 0.13 41.57
N GLU A 678 -5.16 0.34 42.36
CA GLU A 678 -5.71 -0.64 43.28
C GLU A 678 -7.25 -0.65 43.14
N TRP A 679 -7.88 -1.81 43.37
CA TRP A 679 -9.33 -1.91 43.43
C TRP A 679 -9.85 -1.28 44.71
N GLU A 680 -11.03 -0.62 44.65
CA GLU A 680 -11.69 -0.05 45.81
C GLU A 680 -12.41 -1.17 46.59
N ASP A 681 -12.17 -1.28 47.89
CA ASP A 681 -12.68 -2.38 48.73
C ASP A 681 -14.23 -2.45 48.83
N ASN A 682 -14.93 -1.41 48.40
CA ASN A 682 -16.39 -1.32 48.48
C ASN A 682 -17.16 -1.87 47.27
N ASP A 683 -16.49 -2.16 46.14
CA ASP A 683 -17.17 -2.62 44.93
C ASP A 683 -17.30 -4.15 44.84
N LEU A 684 -16.79 -4.89 45.77
CA LEU A 684 -16.95 -6.36 45.87
C LEU A 684 -18.39 -6.79 46.24
N GLU A 685 -19.24 -5.88 46.70
CA GLU A 685 -20.63 -6.19 47.14
C GLU A 685 -21.74 -5.68 46.19
N GLU A 686 -21.51 -4.82 45.22
CA GLU A 686 -22.53 -4.28 44.30
C GLU A 686 -22.29 -4.66 42.83
N GLY A 687 -22.49 -5.93 42.47
CA GLY A 687 -22.96 -6.36 41.13
C GLY A 687 -22.26 -5.87 39.84
N GLY A 688 -21.00 -5.45 39.89
CA GLY A 688 -20.24 -5.06 38.70
C GLY A 688 -20.06 -6.25 37.73
N GLN A 689 -20.33 -6.04 36.44
CA GLN A 689 -20.16 -7.05 35.38
C GLN A 689 -18.85 -6.81 34.61
N TYR A 690 -17.94 -7.78 34.65
CA TYR A 690 -16.62 -7.70 34.00
C TYR A 690 -16.46 -8.81 32.96
N LEU A 691 -15.94 -8.46 31.77
CA LEU A 691 -15.68 -9.42 30.71
C LEU A 691 -14.37 -10.17 30.97
N ALA A 692 -14.42 -11.49 31.05
CA ALA A 692 -13.26 -12.35 31.10
C ALA A 692 -13.16 -13.20 29.81
N GLU A 693 -11.94 -13.46 29.35
CA GLU A 693 -11.67 -14.29 28.18
C GLU A 693 -10.71 -15.42 28.54
N LEU A 694 -11.11 -16.65 28.21
CA LEU A 694 -10.31 -17.85 28.41
C LEU A 694 -10.04 -18.55 27.08
N LYS A 695 -8.87 -19.15 26.98
CA LYS A 695 -8.46 -20.01 25.91
C LYS A 695 -8.27 -21.43 26.45
N ILE A 696 -9.10 -22.37 25.98
CA ILE A 696 -9.12 -23.76 26.42
C ILE A 696 -8.48 -24.61 25.34
N PHE A 697 -7.44 -25.35 25.72
CA PHE A 697 -6.78 -26.31 24.85
C PHE A 697 -7.22 -27.73 25.27
N ALA A 698 -7.69 -28.52 24.33
CA ALA A 698 -8.21 -29.85 24.60
C ALA A 698 -7.93 -30.81 23.42
N ASP A 699 -7.93 -32.11 23.68
CA ASP A 699 -8.02 -33.10 22.61
C ASP A 699 -9.46 -33.18 22.10
N ASP A 700 -9.65 -33.09 20.78
CA ASP A 700 -10.97 -33.07 20.18
C ASP A 700 -11.69 -34.42 20.37
N ARG A 701 -12.92 -34.36 20.90
CA ARG A 701 -13.82 -35.49 21.02
C ARG A 701 -15.27 -35.10 20.85
N ARG A 702 -16.10 -36.05 20.52
CA ARG A 702 -17.55 -35.82 20.45
C ARG A 702 -18.09 -35.42 21.83
N GLY A 703 -18.85 -34.35 21.88
CA GLY A 703 -19.45 -33.84 23.12
C GLY A 703 -18.61 -32.86 23.94
N LEU A 704 -17.32 -32.63 23.59
CA LEU A 704 -16.46 -31.71 24.31
C LEU A 704 -17.06 -30.31 24.47
N LEU A 705 -17.64 -29.75 23.39
CA LEU A 705 -18.28 -28.45 23.42
C LEU A 705 -19.51 -28.40 24.33
N LEU A 706 -20.25 -29.52 24.38
CA LEU A 706 -21.42 -29.65 25.28
C LEU A 706 -20.98 -29.64 26.73
N ASP A 707 -19.92 -30.41 27.08
CA ASP A 707 -19.39 -30.48 28.44
C ASP A 707 -18.85 -29.12 28.90
N VAL A 708 -18.12 -28.41 28.04
CA VAL A 708 -17.67 -27.03 28.31
C VAL A 708 -18.85 -26.09 28.54
N SER A 709 -19.87 -26.11 27.66
CA SER A 709 -21.06 -25.25 27.76
C SER A 709 -21.89 -25.54 29.03
N LYS A 710 -21.91 -26.80 29.47
CA LYS A 710 -22.61 -27.24 30.68
C LYS A 710 -22.06 -26.57 31.94
N VAL A 711 -20.72 -26.41 32.04
CA VAL A 711 -20.07 -25.71 33.15
C VAL A 711 -20.57 -24.29 33.29
N PHE A 712 -20.65 -23.54 32.19
CA PHE A 712 -21.16 -22.14 32.21
C PHE A 712 -22.64 -22.09 32.56
N THR A 713 -23.44 -23.06 32.11
CA THR A 713 -24.88 -23.14 32.46
C THR A 713 -25.07 -23.46 33.95
N GLU A 714 -24.28 -24.37 34.54
CA GLU A 714 -24.32 -24.75 35.94
C GLU A 714 -23.92 -23.60 36.87
N GLU A 715 -22.87 -22.85 36.46
CA GLU A 715 -22.44 -21.64 37.18
C GLU A 715 -23.32 -20.41 36.95
N LYS A 716 -24.34 -20.51 36.05
CA LYS A 716 -25.23 -19.41 35.63
C LYS A 716 -24.48 -18.22 35.07
N ILE A 717 -23.41 -18.47 34.34
CA ILE A 717 -22.55 -17.45 33.73
C ILE A 717 -22.97 -17.17 32.30
N ASP A 718 -23.06 -15.89 31.99
CA ASP A 718 -23.50 -15.39 30.69
C ASP A 718 -22.32 -15.36 29.67
N VAL A 719 -22.33 -16.28 28.70
CA VAL A 719 -21.31 -16.35 27.65
C VAL A 719 -21.63 -15.36 26.54
N LYS A 720 -20.70 -14.43 26.26
CA LYS A 720 -20.85 -13.38 25.24
C LYS A 720 -20.25 -13.74 23.89
N SER A 721 -19.20 -14.56 23.87
CA SER A 721 -18.57 -15.03 22.66
C SER A 721 -17.98 -16.42 22.82
N MET A 722 -18.06 -17.22 21.76
CA MET A 722 -17.45 -18.54 21.69
C MET A 722 -16.89 -18.75 20.29
N ASN A 723 -15.61 -19.12 20.20
CA ASN A 723 -14.95 -19.47 18.95
C ASN A 723 -14.18 -20.77 19.14
N THR A 724 -14.48 -21.77 18.33
CA THR A 724 -13.86 -23.10 18.43
C THR A 724 -13.16 -23.46 17.12
N ARG A 725 -11.93 -23.92 17.22
CA ARG A 725 -11.10 -24.36 16.08
C ARG A 725 -10.52 -25.73 16.38
N THR A 726 -10.70 -26.67 15.46
CA THR A 726 -10.10 -27.99 15.53
C THR A 726 -8.96 -28.12 14.53
N SER A 727 -7.80 -28.58 14.98
CA SER A 727 -6.63 -28.83 14.16
C SER A 727 -6.71 -30.22 13.51
N LYS A 728 -6.07 -30.40 12.35
CA LYS A 728 -5.94 -31.71 11.68
C LYS A 728 -5.24 -32.80 12.54
N LYS A 729 -4.59 -32.39 13.65
CA LYS A 729 -3.91 -33.28 14.60
C LYS A 729 -4.81 -33.74 15.75
N GLY A 730 -6.10 -33.41 15.73
CA GLY A 730 -7.06 -33.82 16.76
C GLY A 730 -7.04 -32.95 18.02
N THR A 731 -6.42 -31.74 17.99
CA THR A 731 -6.48 -30.79 19.10
C THR A 731 -7.55 -29.73 18.83
N ALA A 732 -8.35 -29.40 19.84
CA ALA A 732 -9.35 -28.32 19.82
C ALA A 732 -8.86 -27.14 20.65
N THR A 733 -9.01 -25.94 20.10
CA THR A 733 -8.79 -24.68 20.83
C THR A 733 -10.11 -23.93 20.87
N MET A 734 -10.60 -23.60 22.08
CA MET A 734 -11.85 -22.87 22.29
C MET A 734 -11.53 -21.54 22.98
N GLU A 735 -11.91 -20.43 22.36
CA GLU A 735 -11.83 -19.08 22.92
C GLU A 735 -13.22 -18.69 23.42
N MET A 736 -13.32 -18.44 24.73
CA MET A 736 -14.57 -18.16 25.41
C MET A 736 -14.55 -16.80 26.09
N GLY A 737 -15.46 -15.91 25.72
CA GLY A 737 -15.66 -14.62 26.37
C GLY A 737 -16.97 -14.65 27.17
N PHE A 738 -16.93 -14.35 28.47
CA PHE A 738 -18.05 -14.43 29.39
C PHE A 738 -17.97 -13.38 30.49
N VAL A 739 -19.07 -13.16 31.20
CA VAL A 739 -19.18 -12.13 32.23
C VAL A 739 -19.00 -12.75 33.61
N VAL A 740 -18.14 -12.12 34.44
CA VAL A 740 -17.92 -12.49 35.84
C VAL A 740 -17.95 -11.28 36.76
N HIS A 741 -18.17 -11.50 38.05
CA HIS A 741 -18.18 -10.43 39.08
C HIS A 741 -16.82 -10.23 39.73
N GLY A 742 -15.89 -11.17 39.57
CA GLY A 742 -14.54 -11.08 40.12
C GLY A 742 -13.69 -12.32 39.94
N ARG A 743 -12.47 -12.27 40.46
CA ARG A 743 -11.46 -13.34 40.31
C ARG A 743 -11.87 -14.66 40.95
N GLU A 744 -12.64 -14.66 42.05
CA GLU A 744 -13.08 -15.88 42.70
C GLU A 744 -14.05 -16.70 41.86
N GLU A 745 -15.01 -16.03 41.21
CA GLU A 745 -15.95 -16.65 40.28
C GLU A 745 -15.22 -17.18 39.07
N LEU A 746 -14.28 -16.41 38.51
CA LEU A 746 -13.45 -16.83 37.39
C LEU A 746 -12.63 -18.09 37.72
N ASN A 747 -12.03 -18.15 38.91
CA ASN A 747 -11.24 -19.29 39.34
C ASN A 747 -12.11 -20.54 39.57
N ARG A 748 -13.36 -20.40 40.04
CA ARG A 748 -14.31 -21.53 40.15
C ARG A 748 -14.59 -22.14 38.77
N VAL A 749 -14.85 -21.27 37.78
CA VAL A 749 -15.07 -21.72 36.38
C VAL A 749 -13.85 -22.46 35.82
N ILE A 750 -12.66 -21.88 35.97
CA ILE A 750 -11.41 -22.49 35.52
C ILE A 750 -11.21 -23.86 36.22
N GLY A 751 -11.49 -23.93 37.51
CA GLY A 751 -11.38 -25.18 38.27
C GLY A 751 -12.31 -26.30 37.78
N LYS A 752 -13.55 -25.96 37.40
CA LYS A 752 -14.52 -26.92 36.81
C LYS A 752 -14.15 -27.30 35.39
N LEU A 753 -13.71 -26.35 34.56
CA LEU A 753 -13.29 -26.60 33.19
C LEU A 753 -12.07 -27.53 33.13
N ARG A 754 -11.15 -27.42 34.08
CA ARG A 754 -9.98 -28.31 34.19
C ARG A 754 -10.34 -29.76 34.57
N GLN A 755 -11.52 -30.00 35.10
CA GLN A 755 -12.01 -31.35 35.48
C GLN A 755 -12.67 -32.07 34.27
N ILE A 756 -12.89 -31.37 33.16
CA ILE A 756 -13.43 -31.97 31.96
C ILE A 756 -12.37 -32.88 31.32
N GLU A 757 -12.75 -34.12 31.06
CA GLU A 757 -11.89 -35.08 30.38
C GLU A 757 -11.42 -34.58 29.03
N ASN A 758 -10.12 -34.72 28.73
CA ASN A 758 -9.45 -34.23 27.51
C ASN A 758 -9.14 -32.73 27.46
N VAL A 759 -9.45 -31.92 28.49
CA VAL A 759 -8.90 -30.57 28.61
C VAL A 759 -7.44 -30.66 29.02
N ILE A 760 -6.54 -30.10 28.20
CA ILE A 760 -5.10 -30.14 28.39
C ILE A 760 -4.64 -28.95 29.23
N ASP A 761 -5.07 -27.75 28.83
CA ASP A 761 -4.70 -26.51 29.54
C ASP A 761 -5.75 -25.42 29.32
N ILE A 762 -5.76 -24.46 30.24
CA ILE A 762 -6.64 -23.29 30.19
C ILE A 762 -5.79 -22.05 30.49
N GLU A 763 -5.73 -21.18 29.51
CA GLU A 763 -5.02 -19.92 29.59
C GLU A 763 -6.01 -18.75 29.66
N ARG A 764 -5.72 -17.76 30.45
CA ARG A 764 -6.40 -16.47 30.45
C ARG A 764 -5.71 -15.57 29.44
N THR A 765 -6.48 -14.89 28.61
CA THR A 765 -5.91 -13.99 27.58
C THR A 765 -5.04 -12.91 28.25
N THR A 766 -3.77 -12.83 27.83
CA THR A 766 -2.76 -11.93 28.43
C THR A 766 -2.33 -10.79 27.48
N GLY A 767 -2.99 -10.63 26.33
CA GLY A 767 -2.73 -9.55 25.37
C GLY A 767 -2.29 -10.03 24.00
#